data_1fd0ebaf1cab82b567512253a5f9b111
#
_entry.id   1fd0ebaf1cab82b567512253a5f9b111
#
_cell.length_a   1.000
_cell.length_b   1.000
_cell.length_c   1.000
_cell.angle_alpha   90.00
_cell.angle_beta   90.00
_cell.angle_gamma   90.00
#
_symmetry.space_group_name_H-M   'P 1'
#
loop_
_entity.id
_entity.type
_entity.pdbx_description
1 polymer ?
#
loop_
_entity_poly.entity_id
_entity_poly.type
_entity_poly.pdbx_seq_one_letter_code
_entity_poly.pdbx_strand_id
1 'polypeptide(L)'
;MENSRFKFSVIIPVYNVENYLEETIQSVIHQTIGFKKNIQIILVNDGSPDDSGKICEKYQREYPDNIVYVEQKNAGVSAARNNGLKYAEGEIINFLDSDDKWGKTAFKRAYRFFQKYGNEIDIVAGRIKYFEMKDNYHVLDYKFDNDKLVDIQKDHEYIQLSMATTFVRAEALKGRQFDSRIRYGEDCLLINTILFDKCKYGVIRDCVYYYRMRNTGTSAMQNTISQKTWYFDTEKLVFQHLLEMSKEKFGKPIKYVQYLVMYDMKWRLRTVVPSGVLTEEEKKQYLELLHVILQDIDDDMIATQKNCLSLHYLLAYQLKYQKDCRDEITFDGGLVCFHGQRLTHMARRRFLTLDFVDIKDNVLEITGQADYWIYEDDYKILFEDQNGTEYYPTYYPLPFRTRHSLLGDYGDVRGYHVSIPLAGVRRLRAVFEYKNGERCYMMIGYGKFCQLTHAMDSSYGLYDQHILRAKGKTIYVQKKTRKRYRKCERRYCLELVKKGYFKECFYRYATRVFRKIHSNKKIWLLSDRINLARDNGEALFQYLNRIDTGNVDVYFDISKKCSDYERMKQIGKVVPHGSFRYCMYFLSADKIISAHIDEYVINAFGVKRDYLKNLFRFDFVFLQHGLTKDDLSGWVNRFNKNISLFVTAAKPEYQSIVDGNYFYTDKEVKLTGFPRFDNLVANKTKKQIIILPTWRKQLANSIDQKTGQRIYNDTFKNSAFFKFYDRLIQDERLLDCMREHGYTGKFCLHVNHMEQIGDYHGNDVIQIHEGALNYQKEFVENALMVTDYSSVAFDFAYMKKSLVYAQFDREAFFEGQTYDEGYFNYETDGFGPVCYDYETTVQSIIDAIKRDCEMSEEYKKRVDNFYYKTDTDNCKRVYEAILAIDQNKEA
;
A
#
# COMPACT_ATOMS: atom_id res chain seq x y z
N MET A 1 19.18 38.30 -30.59
CA MET A 1 18.83 38.11 -29.17
C MET A 1 18.88 39.47 -28.46
N GLU A 2 18.15 40.42 -28.96
CA GLU A 2 18.05 41.76 -28.38
C GLU A 2 16.68 41.88 -27.72
N ASN A 3 16.67 42.21 -26.42
CA ASN A 3 15.54 42.69 -25.62
C ASN A 3 14.56 41.68 -25.01
N SER A 4 14.97 40.54 -24.50
CA SER A 4 14.16 39.88 -23.47
C SER A 4 14.35 40.63 -22.14
N ARG A 5 13.24 41.09 -21.53
CA ARG A 5 13.28 41.81 -20.24
C ARG A 5 13.84 40.94 -19.10
N PHE A 6 13.59 39.63 -19.15
CA PHE A 6 14.05 38.66 -18.16
C PHE A 6 14.82 37.51 -18.81
N LYS A 7 15.67 36.82 -18.01
CA LYS A 7 16.29 35.56 -18.40
C LYS A 7 15.31 34.39 -18.39
N PHE A 8 14.39 34.40 -17.44
CA PHE A 8 13.42 33.34 -17.27
C PHE A 8 12.01 33.90 -17.14
N SER A 9 11.05 33.25 -17.76
CA SER A 9 9.64 33.32 -17.40
C SER A 9 9.19 31.96 -16.85
N VAL A 10 8.63 31.96 -15.65
CA VAL A 10 8.11 30.78 -14.97
C VAL A 10 6.59 30.84 -14.97
N ILE A 11 5.96 29.93 -15.70
CA ILE A 11 4.50 29.83 -15.82
C ILE A 11 4.03 28.82 -14.81
N ILE A 12 3.13 29.22 -13.92
CA ILE A 12 2.56 28.40 -12.85
C ILE A 12 1.06 28.32 -13.06
N PRO A 13 0.52 27.18 -13.55
CA PRO A 13 -0.93 26.96 -13.58
C PRO A 13 -1.44 26.71 -12.17
N VAL A 14 -2.49 27.43 -11.76
CA VAL A 14 -3.01 27.41 -10.40
C VAL A 14 -4.45 26.93 -10.39
N TYR A 15 -4.72 25.82 -9.68
CA TYR A 15 -6.07 25.31 -9.47
C TYR A 15 -6.15 24.49 -8.18
N ASN A 16 -6.90 24.99 -7.19
CA ASN A 16 -7.16 24.29 -5.91
C ASN A 16 -5.87 23.87 -5.18
N VAL A 17 -4.97 24.83 -4.89
CA VAL A 17 -3.61 24.58 -4.34
C VAL A 17 -3.21 25.58 -3.23
N GLU A 18 -4.15 26.19 -2.55
CA GLU A 18 -3.89 27.19 -1.49
C GLU A 18 -2.85 26.75 -0.46
N ASN A 19 -2.80 25.45 -0.14
CA ASN A 19 -1.90 24.88 0.85
C ASN A 19 -0.44 24.73 0.38
N TYR A 20 -0.17 24.84 -0.92
CA TYR A 20 1.13 24.56 -1.52
C TYR A 20 1.73 25.72 -2.29
N LEU A 21 0.89 26.58 -2.86
CA LEU A 21 1.25 27.62 -3.81
C LEU A 21 2.31 28.60 -3.27
N GLU A 22 2.24 28.98 -1.99
CA GLU A 22 3.24 29.87 -1.40
C GLU A 22 4.63 29.25 -1.41
N GLU A 23 4.78 27.97 -1.08
CA GLU A 23 6.08 27.29 -1.09
C GLU A 23 6.63 27.23 -2.52
N THR A 24 5.78 27.00 -3.51
CA THR A 24 6.12 26.99 -4.94
C THR A 24 6.66 28.35 -5.37
N ILE A 25 5.91 29.42 -5.15
CA ILE A 25 6.32 30.81 -5.52
C ILE A 25 7.62 31.19 -4.83
N GLN A 26 7.74 30.93 -3.54
CA GLN A 26 8.94 31.23 -2.74
C GLN A 26 10.17 30.47 -3.26
N SER A 27 9.99 29.26 -3.78
CA SER A 27 11.11 28.50 -4.36
C SER A 27 11.73 29.18 -5.59
N VAL A 28 10.94 29.96 -6.32
CA VAL A 28 11.38 30.76 -7.47
C VAL A 28 11.96 32.11 -7.03
N ILE A 29 11.33 32.81 -6.08
CA ILE A 29 11.81 34.08 -5.54
C ILE A 29 13.23 33.94 -4.94
N HIS A 30 13.50 32.82 -4.26
CA HIS A 30 14.77 32.59 -3.57
C HIS A 30 15.87 31.98 -4.48
N GLN A 31 15.72 32.01 -5.78
CA GLN A 31 16.74 31.52 -6.70
C GLN A 31 18.02 32.36 -6.67
N THR A 32 19.17 31.68 -6.63
CA THR A 32 20.51 32.33 -6.54
C THR A 32 20.95 33.09 -7.76
N ILE A 33 20.20 33.05 -8.86
CA ILE A 33 20.41 33.88 -10.03
C ILE A 33 19.97 35.34 -9.83
N GLY A 34 19.11 35.56 -8.80
CA GLY A 34 18.57 36.86 -8.46
C GLY A 34 17.22 37.13 -9.14
N PHE A 35 16.14 36.98 -8.36
CA PHE A 35 14.76 37.07 -8.81
C PHE A 35 14.46 38.41 -9.51
N LYS A 36 14.62 39.55 -8.83
CA LYS A 36 14.19 40.87 -9.31
C LYS A 36 14.73 41.28 -10.69
N LYS A 37 15.95 40.81 -11.06
CA LYS A 37 16.56 41.15 -12.33
C LYS A 37 16.39 40.11 -13.42
N ASN A 38 16.15 38.87 -13.06
CA ASN A 38 16.31 37.77 -13.99
C ASN A 38 15.10 36.89 -14.17
N ILE A 39 14.08 36.98 -13.31
CA ILE A 39 12.95 36.06 -13.34
C ILE A 39 11.60 36.78 -13.33
N GLN A 40 10.74 36.41 -14.24
CA GLN A 40 9.32 36.73 -14.27
C GLN A 40 8.57 35.49 -13.81
N ILE A 41 7.52 35.65 -12.99
CA ILE A 41 6.54 34.63 -12.66
C ILE A 41 5.21 35.00 -13.28
N ILE A 42 4.54 34.04 -13.90
CA ILE A 42 3.20 34.18 -14.48
C ILE A 42 2.29 33.19 -13.77
N LEU A 43 1.44 33.70 -12.90
CA LEU A 43 0.45 32.91 -12.16
C LEU A 43 -0.84 32.89 -12.94
N VAL A 44 -1.26 31.72 -13.41
CA VAL A 44 -2.49 31.55 -14.19
C VAL A 44 -3.51 30.80 -13.34
N ASN A 45 -4.45 31.54 -12.75
CA ASN A 45 -5.54 30.96 -11.98
C ASN A 45 -6.62 30.41 -12.92
N ASP A 46 -6.72 29.09 -12.97
CA ASP A 46 -7.70 28.38 -13.82
C ASP A 46 -9.05 28.17 -13.10
N GLY A 47 -9.57 29.28 -12.50
CA GLY A 47 -10.86 29.26 -11.82
C GLY A 47 -10.84 28.46 -10.51
N SER A 48 -9.82 28.66 -9.64
CA SER A 48 -9.71 27.95 -8.37
C SER A 48 -10.90 28.24 -7.44
N PRO A 49 -11.47 27.21 -6.81
CA PRO A 49 -12.59 27.38 -5.87
C PRO A 49 -12.12 27.76 -4.44
N ASP A 50 -10.81 27.67 -4.15
CA ASP A 50 -10.16 27.94 -2.87
C ASP A 50 -9.48 29.33 -2.85
N ASP A 51 -8.73 29.64 -1.78
CA ASP A 51 -8.03 30.92 -1.62
C ASP A 51 -6.76 31.07 -2.48
N SER A 52 -6.49 30.16 -3.43
CA SER A 52 -5.34 30.24 -4.35
C SER A 52 -5.30 31.57 -5.11
N GLY A 53 -6.44 32.10 -5.56
CA GLY A 53 -6.54 33.39 -6.23
C GLY A 53 -6.03 34.55 -5.36
N LYS A 54 -6.43 34.58 -4.08
CA LYS A 54 -5.97 35.63 -3.11
C LYS A 54 -4.46 35.58 -2.89
N ILE A 55 -3.88 34.38 -2.89
CA ILE A 55 -2.42 34.22 -2.79
C ILE A 55 -1.75 34.80 -4.04
N CYS A 56 -2.26 34.54 -5.24
CA CYS A 56 -1.74 35.11 -6.49
C CYS A 56 -1.76 36.64 -6.47
N GLU A 57 -2.90 37.25 -6.09
CA GLU A 57 -3.03 38.70 -5.97
C GLU A 57 -2.06 39.30 -4.94
N LYS A 58 -1.86 38.64 -3.79
CA LYS A 58 -0.91 39.06 -2.78
C LYS A 58 0.50 39.18 -3.38
N TYR A 59 0.97 38.15 -4.05
CA TYR A 59 2.31 38.12 -4.64
C TYR A 59 2.47 39.08 -5.81
N GLN A 60 1.46 39.28 -6.63
CA GLN A 60 1.48 40.30 -7.68
C GLN A 60 1.64 41.70 -7.09
N ARG A 61 0.92 42.02 -6.01
CA ARG A 61 1.04 43.34 -5.31
C ARG A 61 2.42 43.52 -4.67
N GLU A 62 3.02 42.44 -4.17
CA GLU A 62 4.35 42.49 -3.54
C GLU A 62 5.48 42.65 -4.56
N TYR A 63 5.31 42.08 -5.76
CA TYR A 63 6.33 42.08 -6.85
C TYR A 63 5.70 42.48 -8.19
N PRO A 64 5.17 43.70 -8.33
CA PRO A 64 4.40 44.10 -9.53
C PRO A 64 5.22 44.11 -10.83
N ASP A 65 6.54 44.29 -10.74
CA ASP A 65 7.44 44.27 -11.90
C ASP A 65 7.82 42.86 -12.37
N ASN A 66 7.69 41.86 -11.52
CA ASN A 66 8.15 40.52 -11.78
C ASN A 66 7.02 39.47 -11.83
N ILE A 67 5.87 39.73 -11.24
CA ILE A 67 4.78 38.77 -11.17
C ILE A 67 3.57 39.28 -11.94
N VAL A 68 3.13 38.50 -12.89
CA VAL A 68 1.90 38.70 -13.66
C VAL A 68 0.87 37.71 -13.16
N TYR A 69 -0.30 38.17 -12.77
CA TYR A 69 -1.46 37.36 -12.42
C TYR A 69 -2.50 37.41 -13.52
N VAL A 70 -2.94 36.25 -13.95
CA VAL A 70 -3.97 36.08 -14.97
C VAL A 70 -5.03 35.14 -14.43
N GLU A 71 -6.29 35.51 -14.56
CA GLU A 71 -7.43 34.68 -14.20
C GLU A 71 -8.18 34.24 -15.45
N GLN A 72 -8.62 33.00 -15.46
CA GLN A 72 -9.45 32.43 -16.53
C GLN A 72 -10.52 31.50 -15.96
N LYS A 73 -11.57 31.24 -16.72
CA LYS A 73 -12.52 30.15 -16.43
C LYS A 73 -11.79 28.83 -16.58
N ASN A 74 -12.06 27.88 -15.68
CA ASN A 74 -11.41 26.55 -15.71
C ASN A 74 -11.51 25.90 -17.10
N ALA A 75 -10.33 25.62 -17.67
CA ALA A 75 -10.18 25.03 -18.99
C ALA A 75 -9.03 23.98 -19.01
N GLY A 76 -8.48 23.66 -17.85
CA GLY A 76 -7.45 22.65 -17.66
C GLY A 76 -6.02 23.17 -17.81
N VAL A 77 -5.07 22.36 -17.35
CA VAL A 77 -3.65 22.70 -17.20
C VAL A 77 -3.01 23.14 -18.52
N SER A 78 -3.32 22.47 -19.64
CA SER A 78 -2.82 22.82 -20.98
C SER A 78 -3.26 24.21 -21.39
N ALA A 79 -4.53 24.55 -21.20
CA ALA A 79 -5.08 25.87 -21.51
C ALA A 79 -4.46 26.95 -20.61
N ALA A 80 -4.26 26.71 -19.33
CA ALA A 80 -3.62 27.62 -18.40
C ALA A 80 -2.13 27.88 -18.80
N ARG A 81 -1.37 26.82 -19.12
CA ARG A 81 0.01 26.96 -19.60
C ARG A 81 0.09 27.74 -20.92
N ASN A 82 -0.80 27.46 -21.88
CA ASN A 82 -0.88 28.19 -23.15
C ASN A 82 -1.26 29.66 -22.97
N ASN A 83 -2.16 29.96 -22.03
CA ASN A 83 -2.51 31.31 -21.70
C ASN A 83 -1.35 32.07 -21.06
N GLY A 84 -0.63 31.44 -20.13
CA GLY A 84 0.58 32.00 -19.52
C GLY A 84 1.69 32.30 -20.52
N LEU A 85 1.85 31.51 -21.57
CA LEU A 85 2.84 31.74 -22.62
C LEU A 85 2.70 33.10 -23.32
N LYS A 86 1.46 33.64 -23.41
CA LYS A 86 1.20 34.93 -24.05
C LYS A 86 1.83 36.11 -23.30
N TYR A 87 2.13 35.96 -22.02
CA TYR A 87 2.70 36.99 -21.14
C TYR A 87 4.17 36.78 -20.86
N ALA A 88 4.80 35.74 -21.43
CA ALA A 88 6.19 35.41 -21.16
C ALA A 88 7.16 36.37 -21.89
N GLU A 89 7.99 37.07 -21.15
CA GLU A 89 9.01 38.03 -21.63
C GLU A 89 10.47 37.52 -21.47
N GLY A 90 10.60 36.29 -20.93
CA GLY A 90 11.90 35.66 -20.64
C GLY A 90 12.52 34.97 -21.84
N GLU A 91 13.88 34.96 -21.89
CA GLU A 91 14.68 34.21 -22.88
C GLU A 91 14.43 32.69 -22.79
N ILE A 92 14.17 32.21 -21.58
CA ILE A 92 13.99 30.80 -21.24
C ILE A 92 12.67 30.67 -20.48
N ILE A 93 11.86 29.67 -20.87
CA ILE A 93 10.55 29.37 -20.25
C ILE A 93 10.68 28.12 -19.38
N ASN A 94 10.02 28.12 -18.24
CA ASN A 94 9.79 26.95 -17.41
C ASN A 94 8.31 26.90 -17.03
N PHE A 95 7.73 25.70 -17.00
CA PHE A 95 6.38 25.43 -16.54
C PHE A 95 6.48 24.73 -15.20
N LEU A 96 6.22 25.42 -14.11
CA LEU A 96 6.32 24.89 -12.75
C LEU A 96 4.94 24.51 -12.23
N ASP A 97 4.76 23.25 -11.83
CA ASP A 97 3.51 22.82 -11.22
C ASP A 97 3.34 23.48 -9.83
N SER A 98 2.11 23.91 -9.53
CA SER A 98 1.80 24.79 -8.40
C SER A 98 1.92 24.17 -7.01
N ASP A 99 2.21 22.89 -6.91
CA ASP A 99 2.49 22.17 -5.66
C ASP A 99 3.94 21.67 -5.53
N ASP A 100 4.77 21.92 -6.56
CA ASP A 100 6.16 21.49 -6.62
C ASP A 100 7.14 22.65 -6.38
N LYS A 101 8.45 22.38 -6.36
CA LYS A 101 9.45 23.41 -6.15
C LYS A 101 10.80 23.14 -6.81
N TRP A 102 11.52 24.19 -7.12
CA TRP A 102 12.91 24.13 -7.59
C TRP A 102 13.93 24.28 -6.45
N GLY A 103 15.04 23.59 -6.57
CA GLY A 103 16.21 23.82 -5.72
C GLY A 103 16.83 25.20 -5.96
N LYS A 104 17.34 25.84 -4.92
CA LYS A 104 17.82 27.25 -4.92
C LYS A 104 18.81 27.63 -6.02
N THR A 105 19.54 26.68 -6.59
CA THR A 105 20.59 26.94 -7.62
C THR A 105 20.17 26.55 -9.03
N ALA A 106 18.95 26.00 -9.20
CA ALA A 106 18.49 25.37 -10.44
C ALA A 106 18.57 26.32 -11.64
N PHE A 107 17.99 27.50 -11.55
CA PHE A 107 17.97 28.50 -12.62
C PHE A 107 19.37 29.00 -13.01
N LYS A 108 20.25 29.24 -12.03
CA LYS A 108 21.65 29.64 -12.30
C LYS A 108 22.41 28.55 -13.03
N ARG A 109 22.20 27.26 -12.69
CA ARG A 109 22.84 26.14 -13.36
C ARG A 109 22.30 25.95 -14.78
N ALA A 110 20.99 26.01 -14.96
CA ALA A 110 20.37 25.94 -16.28
C ALA A 110 20.84 27.05 -17.20
N TYR A 111 20.88 28.30 -16.72
CA TYR A 111 21.36 29.45 -17.51
C TYR A 111 22.80 29.27 -17.97
N ARG A 112 23.71 28.84 -17.05
CA ARG A 112 25.12 28.58 -17.41
C ARG A 112 25.26 27.45 -18.42
N PHE A 113 24.40 26.45 -18.36
CA PHE A 113 24.44 25.36 -19.33
C PHE A 113 23.98 25.81 -20.71
N PHE A 114 22.95 26.63 -20.83
CA PHE A 114 22.54 27.25 -22.09
C PHE A 114 23.64 28.18 -22.64
N GLN A 115 24.33 28.92 -21.80
CA GLN A 115 25.48 29.76 -22.25
C GLN A 115 26.62 28.90 -22.77
N LYS A 116 26.91 27.77 -22.15
CA LYS A 116 28.00 26.87 -22.55
C LYS A 116 27.77 26.24 -23.92
N TYR A 117 26.52 25.78 -24.18
CA TYR A 117 26.21 25.05 -25.39
C TYR A 117 25.54 25.90 -26.50
N GLY A 118 25.27 27.17 -26.22
CA GLY A 118 24.78 28.12 -27.21
C GLY A 118 23.55 27.65 -27.98
N ASN A 119 23.63 27.62 -29.29
CA ASN A 119 22.54 27.24 -30.17
C ASN A 119 22.41 25.73 -30.40
N GLU A 120 23.24 24.88 -29.76
CA GLU A 120 23.21 23.44 -29.97
C GLU A 120 21.95 22.79 -29.33
N ILE A 121 21.34 23.46 -28.32
CA ILE A 121 20.22 22.94 -27.59
C ILE A 121 19.13 23.97 -27.37
N ASP A 122 17.90 23.51 -27.29
CA ASP A 122 16.73 24.30 -26.90
C ASP A 122 16.17 23.91 -25.51
N ILE A 123 16.60 22.77 -24.97
CA ILE A 123 16.08 22.20 -23.76
C ILE A 123 17.20 21.82 -22.79
N VAL A 124 16.97 22.12 -21.50
CA VAL A 124 17.79 21.66 -20.38
C VAL A 124 16.86 21.02 -19.35
N ALA A 125 17.14 19.79 -18.97
CA ALA A 125 16.35 19.02 -18.01
C ALA A 125 17.00 19.01 -16.61
N GLY A 126 16.16 19.18 -15.57
CA GLY A 126 16.50 19.02 -14.16
C GLY A 126 16.14 17.63 -13.63
N ARG A 127 16.79 17.27 -12.54
CA ARG A 127 16.69 15.99 -11.84
C ARG A 127 15.49 15.96 -10.90
N ILE A 128 14.62 14.96 -10.97
CA ILE A 128 13.44 14.83 -10.11
C ILE A 128 13.81 14.12 -8.80
N LYS A 129 13.50 14.78 -7.68
CA LYS A 129 13.55 14.20 -6.34
C LYS A 129 12.17 14.26 -5.70
N TYR A 130 11.64 13.13 -5.26
CA TYR A 130 10.40 13.09 -4.50
C TYR A 130 10.58 13.64 -3.09
N PHE A 131 9.52 14.25 -2.53
CA PHE A 131 9.52 14.68 -1.14
C PHE A 131 8.13 14.51 -0.50
N GLU A 132 8.04 14.66 0.81
CA GLU A 132 6.94 14.29 1.70
C GLU A 132 6.81 12.78 1.93
N MET A 133 5.94 12.06 1.19
CA MET A 133 5.73 10.61 1.41
C MET A 133 6.94 9.74 1.00
N LYS A 134 7.75 10.22 0.08
CA LYS A 134 8.95 9.52 -0.40
C LYS A 134 10.13 10.47 -0.40
N ASP A 135 11.32 9.98 -0.07
CA ASP A 135 12.58 10.71 -0.16
C ASP A 135 13.56 9.92 -1.02
N ASN A 136 13.28 9.84 -2.31
CA ASN A 136 14.12 9.18 -3.30
C ASN A 136 14.05 9.89 -4.66
N TYR A 137 14.91 9.49 -5.58
CA TYR A 137 14.92 10.02 -6.95
C TYR A 137 13.99 9.23 -7.87
N HIS A 138 13.57 9.86 -8.96
CA HIS A 138 12.74 9.25 -10.00
C HIS A 138 13.44 8.06 -10.68
N VAL A 139 12.67 7.13 -11.24
CA VAL A 139 13.22 5.92 -11.91
C VAL A 139 14.11 6.22 -13.12
N LEU A 140 13.97 7.39 -13.76
CA LEU A 140 14.84 7.88 -14.84
C LEU A 140 16.07 8.63 -14.34
N ASP A 141 16.39 8.57 -13.06
CA ASP A 141 17.52 9.30 -12.44
C ASP A 141 18.89 8.88 -12.99
N TYR A 142 18.99 7.70 -13.54
CA TYR A 142 20.25 7.19 -14.12
C TYR A 142 20.84 8.06 -15.23
N LYS A 143 20.06 8.95 -15.87
CA LYS A 143 20.56 9.90 -16.86
C LYS A 143 21.30 11.09 -16.26
N PHE A 144 21.18 11.31 -14.93
CA PHE A 144 21.78 12.43 -14.20
C PHE A 144 23.02 12.04 -13.39
N ASP A 145 23.79 11.05 -13.85
CA ASP A 145 25.09 10.66 -13.26
C ASP A 145 26.11 11.82 -13.27
N ASN A 146 26.08 12.64 -14.32
CA ASN A 146 26.86 13.88 -14.47
C ASN A 146 26.10 14.89 -15.34
N ASP A 147 26.65 16.11 -15.46
CA ASP A 147 26.18 17.13 -16.39
C ASP A 147 26.66 16.79 -17.80
N LYS A 148 25.74 16.63 -18.75
CA LYS A 148 26.07 16.22 -20.12
C LYS A 148 25.06 16.68 -21.14
N LEU A 149 25.53 16.69 -22.40
CA LEU A 149 24.69 16.79 -23.58
C LEU A 149 24.21 15.40 -23.96
N VAL A 150 22.93 15.24 -24.18
CA VAL A 150 22.28 14.01 -24.66
C VAL A 150 21.94 14.18 -26.13
N ASP A 151 22.36 13.24 -26.96
CA ASP A 151 22.01 13.15 -28.38
C ASP A 151 20.97 12.05 -28.55
N ILE A 152 19.71 12.42 -28.84
CA ILE A 152 18.60 11.46 -28.92
C ILE A 152 18.73 10.42 -30.05
N GLN A 153 19.57 10.66 -31.03
CA GLN A 153 19.89 9.71 -32.09
C GLN A 153 20.86 8.60 -31.64
N LYS A 154 21.62 8.84 -30.54
CA LYS A 154 22.61 7.92 -29.98
C LYS A 154 22.24 7.38 -28.62
N ASP A 155 21.74 8.23 -27.75
CA ASP A 155 21.50 8.00 -26.34
C ASP A 155 20.02 7.68 -26.09
N HIS A 156 19.50 6.66 -26.77
CA HIS A 156 18.07 6.35 -26.84
C HIS A 156 17.40 6.10 -25.47
N GLU A 157 18.14 5.66 -24.44
CA GLU A 157 17.59 5.39 -23.11
C GLU A 157 17.37 6.64 -22.24
N TYR A 158 17.90 7.78 -22.64
CA TYR A 158 17.78 9.03 -21.88
C TYR A 158 16.57 9.85 -22.31
N ILE A 159 15.39 9.28 -22.12
CA ILE A 159 14.12 9.91 -22.51
C ILE A 159 13.75 11.11 -21.64
N GLN A 160 13.07 12.09 -22.21
CA GLN A 160 12.49 13.22 -21.51
C GLN A 160 10.97 13.26 -21.70
N LEU A 161 10.22 13.38 -20.59
CA LEU A 161 8.77 13.23 -20.55
C LEU A 161 8.03 14.46 -20.02
N SER A 162 8.66 15.24 -19.10
CA SER A 162 7.97 16.29 -18.35
C SER A 162 8.49 17.68 -18.69
N MET A 163 7.58 18.58 -19.04
CA MET A 163 7.86 19.99 -19.23
C MET A 163 8.15 20.72 -17.92
N ALA A 164 7.51 20.32 -16.82
CA ALA A 164 7.71 20.97 -15.51
C ALA A 164 9.18 20.90 -15.04
N THR A 165 9.87 19.82 -15.41
CA THR A 165 11.28 19.60 -15.04
C THR A 165 12.27 20.18 -16.06
N THR A 166 11.81 20.96 -17.04
CA THR A 166 12.66 21.47 -18.11
C THR A 166 12.65 23.00 -18.20
N PHE A 167 13.74 23.48 -18.69
CA PHE A 167 13.91 24.86 -19.14
C PHE A 167 14.01 24.84 -20.66
N VAL A 168 13.19 25.64 -21.34
CA VAL A 168 13.06 25.64 -22.81
C VAL A 168 13.34 27.04 -23.35
N ARG A 169 14.11 27.20 -24.42
CA ARG A 169 14.26 28.49 -25.08
C ARG A 169 12.93 29.00 -25.60
N ALA A 170 12.58 30.24 -25.32
CA ALA A 170 11.32 30.85 -25.78
C ALA A 170 11.16 30.76 -27.30
N GLU A 171 12.24 30.86 -28.05
CA GLU A 171 12.26 30.73 -29.50
C GLU A 171 11.74 29.37 -29.98
N ALA A 172 12.10 28.30 -29.29
CA ALA A 172 11.66 26.94 -29.63
C ALA A 172 10.17 26.69 -29.34
N LEU A 173 9.53 27.57 -28.59
CA LEU A 173 8.09 27.52 -28.32
C LEU A 173 7.24 28.37 -29.26
N LYS A 174 7.86 29.19 -30.12
CA LYS A 174 7.13 30.00 -31.10
C LYS A 174 6.31 29.13 -32.05
N GLY A 175 5.01 29.40 -32.13
CA GLY A 175 4.09 28.64 -32.98
C GLY A 175 3.73 27.24 -32.41
N ARG A 176 4.21 26.89 -31.23
CA ARG A 176 3.92 25.63 -30.53
C ARG A 176 3.14 25.88 -29.25
N GLN A 177 2.24 24.96 -28.93
CA GLN A 177 1.44 25.02 -27.70
C GLN A 177 1.09 23.61 -27.24
N PHE A 178 0.66 23.50 -25.98
CA PHE A 178 0.08 22.26 -25.48
C PHE A 178 -1.24 21.97 -26.18
N ASP A 179 -1.44 20.72 -26.58
CA ASP A 179 -2.72 20.30 -27.17
C ASP A 179 -3.75 20.08 -26.05
N SER A 180 -4.74 20.95 -25.97
CA SER A 180 -5.79 20.91 -24.92
C SER A 180 -6.74 19.72 -25.05
N ARG A 181 -6.72 18.98 -26.15
CA ARG A 181 -7.48 17.72 -26.32
C ARG A 181 -6.83 16.58 -25.52
N ILE A 182 -5.52 16.67 -25.25
CA ILE A 182 -4.75 15.64 -24.54
C ILE A 182 -4.82 15.92 -23.06
N ARG A 183 -5.40 14.98 -22.31
CA ARG A 183 -5.49 15.07 -20.86
C ARG A 183 -4.25 14.52 -20.14
N TYR A 184 -3.56 13.56 -20.76
CA TYR A 184 -2.37 12.90 -20.22
C TYR A 184 -1.32 12.74 -21.31
N GLY A 185 -0.10 13.22 -21.06
CA GLY A 185 1.03 13.11 -21.98
C GLY A 185 1.19 14.32 -22.91
N GLU A 186 0.45 15.41 -22.69
CA GLU A 186 0.59 16.69 -23.42
C GLU A 186 2.02 17.24 -23.31
N ASP A 187 2.62 17.10 -22.14
CA ASP A 187 4.02 17.44 -21.83
C ASP A 187 4.99 16.63 -22.70
N CYS A 188 4.77 15.31 -22.73
CA CYS A 188 5.59 14.38 -23.48
C CYS A 188 5.57 14.69 -24.99
N LEU A 189 4.40 14.97 -25.53
CA LEU A 189 4.26 15.33 -26.95
C LEU A 189 5.01 16.62 -27.27
N LEU A 190 4.73 17.70 -26.56
CA LEU A 190 5.30 19.01 -26.84
C LEU A 190 6.84 19.01 -26.73
N ILE A 191 7.39 18.42 -25.65
CA ILE A 191 8.84 18.42 -25.43
C ILE A 191 9.57 17.60 -26.49
N ASN A 192 9.00 16.46 -26.92
CA ASN A 192 9.65 15.64 -27.96
C ASN A 192 9.50 16.24 -29.35
N THR A 193 8.42 16.97 -29.62
CA THR A 193 8.29 17.77 -30.83
C THR A 193 9.41 18.83 -30.93
N ILE A 194 9.76 19.51 -29.83
CA ILE A 194 10.86 20.47 -29.77
C ILE A 194 12.22 19.75 -29.91
N LEU A 195 12.39 18.61 -29.25
CA LEU A 195 13.63 17.83 -29.31
C LEU A 195 13.98 17.37 -30.72
N PHE A 196 13.00 17.14 -31.55
CA PHE A 196 13.25 16.74 -32.95
C PHE A 196 13.99 17.82 -33.74
N ASP A 197 13.91 19.09 -33.38
CA ASP A 197 14.58 20.15 -34.17
C ASP A 197 16.10 20.01 -34.17
N LYS A 198 16.70 19.87 -32.99
CA LYS A 198 18.16 19.81 -32.81
C LYS A 198 18.69 18.43 -32.40
N CYS A 199 17.79 17.49 -32.08
CA CYS A 199 18.13 16.14 -31.62
C CYS A 199 19.03 16.08 -30.38
N LYS A 200 19.19 17.19 -29.67
CA LYS A 200 20.06 17.31 -28.50
C LYS A 200 19.41 18.09 -27.37
N TYR A 201 19.67 17.67 -26.11
CA TYR A 201 19.30 18.45 -24.93
C TYR A 201 20.29 18.27 -23.79
N GLY A 202 20.24 19.17 -22.81
CA GLY A 202 21.12 19.13 -21.65
C GLY A 202 20.49 18.42 -20.47
N VAL A 203 21.28 17.68 -19.68
CA VAL A 203 20.92 17.20 -18.36
C VAL A 203 21.90 17.71 -17.32
N ILE A 204 21.38 18.14 -16.15
CA ILE A 204 22.17 18.72 -15.07
C ILE A 204 21.89 18.00 -13.77
N ARG A 205 22.88 17.31 -13.21
CA ARG A 205 22.78 16.50 -11.99
C ARG A 205 22.28 17.26 -10.77
N ASP A 206 22.82 18.47 -10.55
CA ASP A 206 22.50 19.25 -9.36
C ASP A 206 21.41 20.33 -9.60
N CYS A 207 20.70 20.25 -10.72
CA CYS A 207 19.51 21.03 -11.00
C CYS A 207 18.28 20.23 -10.55
N VAL A 208 17.91 20.38 -9.28
CA VAL A 208 16.93 19.49 -8.65
C VAL A 208 15.53 20.11 -8.65
N TYR A 209 14.59 19.38 -9.22
CA TYR A 209 13.14 19.60 -9.14
C TYR A 209 12.58 18.70 -8.04
N TYR A 210 11.89 19.27 -7.07
CA TYR A 210 11.26 18.56 -5.98
C TYR A 210 9.80 18.32 -6.32
N TYR A 211 9.47 17.06 -6.61
CA TYR A 211 8.12 16.60 -6.91
C TYR A 211 7.42 16.17 -5.64
N ARG A 212 6.27 16.79 -5.33
CA ARG A 212 5.50 16.51 -4.11
C ARG A 212 4.66 15.24 -4.27
N MET A 213 4.89 14.28 -3.38
CA MET A 213 4.05 13.10 -3.26
C MET A 213 3.00 13.36 -2.17
N ARG A 214 1.80 13.78 -2.59
CA ARG A 214 0.72 14.10 -1.65
C ARG A 214 0.21 12.86 -0.94
N ASN A 215 -0.04 12.96 0.37
CA ASN A 215 -0.65 11.88 1.17
C ASN A 215 -2.14 11.68 0.88
N THR A 216 -2.78 12.59 0.16
CA THR A 216 -4.23 12.61 -0.06
C THR A 216 -4.71 11.69 -1.15
N GLY A 217 -3.83 11.05 -1.91
CA GLY A 217 -4.24 10.20 -3.04
C GLY A 217 -4.89 10.93 -4.21
N THR A 218 -4.92 12.27 -4.19
CA THR A 218 -5.65 13.12 -5.16
C THR A 218 -4.80 13.61 -6.32
N SER A 219 -3.62 13.02 -6.58
CA SER A 219 -2.83 13.41 -7.73
C SER A 219 -3.49 12.94 -9.04
N ALA A 220 -3.38 13.75 -10.11
CA ALA A 220 -3.94 13.43 -11.41
C ALA A 220 -3.50 12.04 -11.93
N MET A 221 -2.26 11.63 -11.61
CA MET A 221 -1.69 10.33 -11.99
C MET A 221 -2.34 9.12 -11.31
N GLN A 222 -2.96 9.28 -10.13
CA GLN A 222 -3.53 8.15 -9.37
C GLN A 222 -4.90 7.70 -9.92
N ASN A 223 -5.59 8.55 -10.68
CA ASN A 223 -6.93 8.30 -11.23
C ASN A 223 -6.92 8.02 -12.74
N THR A 224 -5.76 7.93 -13.37
CA THR A 224 -5.66 7.78 -14.85
C THR A 224 -6.31 6.50 -15.37
N ILE A 225 -6.08 5.37 -14.68
CA ILE A 225 -6.58 4.04 -15.11
C ILE A 225 -8.10 3.93 -15.12
N SER A 226 -8.82 4.83 -14.45
CA SER A 226 -10.27 4.89 -14.43
C SER A 226 -10.87 5.76 -15.56
N GLN A 227 -10.04 6.25 -16.49
CA GLN A 227 -10.45 7.16 -17.55
C GLN A 227 -10.22 6.55 -18.93
N LYS A 228 -11.27 6.45 -19.77
CA LYS A 228 -11.15 5.93 -21.15
C LYS A 228 -10.13 6.68 -22.00
N THR A 229 -10.00 7.99 -21.80
CA THR A 229 -9.03 8.85 -22.50
C THR A 229 -7.57 8.41 -22.29
N TRP A 230 -7.25 7.81 -21.14
CA TRP A 230 -5.92 7.28 -20.89
C TRP A 230 -5.61 6.07 -21.79
N TYR A 231 -6.60 5.24 -22.14
CA TYR A 231 -6.39 4.06 -22.98
C TYR A 231 -6.28 4.40 -24.46
N PHE A 232 -7.12 5.30 -24.96
CA PHE A 232 -7.20 5.57 -26.40
C PHE A 232 -6.53 6.88 -26.81
N ASP A 233 -6.88 7.99 -26.16
CA ASP A 233 -6.44 9.31 -26.63
C ASP A 233 -4.94 9.49 -26.42
N THR A 234 -4.40 9.09 -25.28
CA THR A 234 -2.96 9.15 -25.00
C THR A 234 -2.17 8.28 -25.98
N GLU A 235 -2.63 7.05 -26.27
CA GLU A 235 -1.94 6.18 -27.24
C GLU A 235 -1.96 6.73 -28.66
N LYS A 236 -3.10 7.24 -29.13
CA LYS A 236 -3.23 7.77 -30.48
C LYS A 236 -2.58 9.13 -30.65
N LEU A 237 -2.93 10.08 -29.77
CA LEU A 237 -2.54 11.49 -29.94
C LEU A 237 -1.11 11.79 -29.46
N VAL A 238 -0.52 10.92 -28.63
CA VAL A 238 0.85 11.12 -28.16
C VAL A 238 1.79 10.09 -28.76
N PHE A 239 1.63 8.81 -28.45
CA PHE A 239 2.65 7.81 -28.76
C PHE A 239 2.65 7.38 -30.22
N GLN A 240 1.49 7.09 -30.82
CA GLN A 240 1.39 6.80 -32.23
C GLN A 240 1.82 8.01 -33.04
N HIS A 241 1.36 9.22 -32.67
CA HIS A 241 1.73 10.46 -33.36
C HIS A 241 3.25 10.76 -33.30
N LEU A 242 3.93 10.52 -32.15
CA LEU A 242 5.38 10.66 -32.05
C LEU A 242 6.12 9.66 -32.94
N LEU A 243 5.62 8.44 -33.08
CA LEU A 243 6.19 7.47 -34.04
C LEU A 243 6.03 7.94 -35.48
N GLU A 244 4.86 8.44 -35.85
CA GLU A 244 4.58 8.99 -37.18
C GLU A 244 5.48 10.20 -37.49
N MET A 245 5.55 11.19 -36.59
CA MET A 245 6.45 12.34 -36.73
C MET A 245 7.92 11.91 -36.87
N SER A 246 8.33 10.88 -36.12
CA SER A 246 9.68 10.35 -36.21
C SER A 246 9.95 9.68 -37.56
N LYS A 247 8.97 8.94 -38.10
CA LYS A 247 9.04 8.38 -39.48
C LYS A 247 9.15 9.46 -40.54
N GLU A 248 8.30 10.47 -40.45
CA GLU A 248 8.31 11.60 -41.39
C GLU A 248 9.66 12.30 -41.39
N LYS A 249 10.24 12.56 -40.24
CA LYS A 249 11.51 13.31 -40.14
C LYS A 249 12.76 12.49 -40.44
N PHE A 250 12.81 11.23 -40.03
CA PHE A 250 14.02 10.39 -40.07
C PHE A 250 13.92 9.18 -40.99
N GLY A 251 12.78 9.00 -41.70
CA GLY A 251 12.50 7.87 -42.58
C GLY A 251 12.05 6.58 -41.83
N LYS A 252 12.33 6.51 -40.53
CA LYS A 252 11.86 5.45 -39.62
C LYS A 252 11.81 5.99 -38.19
N PRO A 253 11.07 5.33 -37.28
CA PRO A 253 11.10 5.70 -35.88
C PRO A 253 12.51 5.53 -35.30
N ILE A 254 13.12 6.61 -34.79
CA ILE A 254 14.44 6.50 -34.11
C ILE A 254 14.30 5.74 -32.79
N LYS A 255 15.36 5.05 -32.35
CA LYS A 255 15.36 4.22 -31.15
C LYS A 255 14.96 4.97 -29.87
N TYR A 256 15.23 6.26 -29.80
CA TYR A 256 14.79 7.11 -28.71
C TYR A 256 13.26 7.16 -28.58
N VAL A 257 12.55 7.34 -29.69
CA VAL A 257 11.08 7.38 -29.68
C VAL A 257 10.50 5.98 -29.37
N GLN A 258 11.08 4.95 -29.99
CA GLN A 258 10.69 3.56 -29.68
C GLN A 258 10.88 3.25 -28.18
N TYR A 259 12.00 3.66 -27.57
CA TYR A 259 12.26 3.45 -26.15
C TYR A 259 11.28 4.24 -25.26
N LEU A 260 10.94 5.47 -25.68
CA LEU A 260 9.97 6.32 -24.99
C LEU A 260 8.57 5.69 -24.99
N VAL A 261 8.11 5.21 -26.17
CA VAL A 261 6.84 4.51 -26.29
C VAL A 261 6.84 3.23 -25.44
N MET A 262 7.88 2.43 -25.47
CA MET A 262 8.02 1.24 -24.62
C MET A 262 8.09 1.57 -23.12
N TYR A 263 8.56 2.77 -22.76
CA TYR A 263 8.52 3.21 -21.35
C TYR A 263 7.08 3.39 -20.85
N ASP A 264 6.17 3.91 -21.67
CA ASP A 264 4.73 3.96 -21.34
C ASP A 264 4.09 2.58 -21.46
N MET A 265 4.34 1.87 -22.54
CA MET A 265 3.77 0.53 -22.82
C MET A 265 3.94 -0.45 -21.65
N LYS A 266 5.07 -0.43 -20.94
CA LYS A 266 5.28 -1.30 -19.78
C LYS A 266 4.27 -1.05 -18.64
N TRP A 267 3.75 0.17 -18.48
CA TRP A 267 2.72 0.49 -17.51
C TRP A 267 1.36 -0.03 -17.99
N ARG A 268 1.07 0.09 -19.29
CA ARG A 268 -0.14 -0.43 -19.92
C ARG A 268 -0.26 -1.94 -19.76
N LEU A 269 0.82 -2.66 -20.10
CA LEU A 269 0.89 -4.11 -19.96
C LEU A 269 0.68 -4.62 -18.53
N ARG A 270 1.02 -3.81 -17.53
CA ARG A 270 0.85 -4.13 -16.09
C ARG A 270 -0.53 -3.79 -15.56
N THR A 271 -1.29 -2.99 -16.28
CA THR A 271 -2.55 -2.46 -15.78
C THR A 271 -3.66 -3.48 -15.97
N VAL A 272 -4.41 -3.73 -14.90
CA VAL A 272 -5.73 -4.35 -14.97
C VAL A 272 -6.75 -3.25 -15.25
N VAL A 273 -7.53 -3.40 -16.30
CA VAL A 273 -8.60 -2.44 -16.61
C VAL A 273 -9.68 -2.56 -15.51
N PRO A 274 -9.97 -1.49 -14.76
CA PRO A 274 -11.02 -1.56 -13.75
C PRO A 274 -12.39 -1.89 -14.36
N SER A 275 -13.22 -2.60 -13.61
CA SER A 275 -14.58 -2.95 -14.04
C SER A 275 -15.37 -1.71 -14.47
N GLY A 276 -16.10 -1.80 -15.58
CA GLY A 276 -16.94 -0.71 -16.09
C GLY A 276 -16.21 0.41 -16.84
N VAL A 277 -14.88 0.43 -16.89
CA VAL A 277 -14.11 1.46 -17.64
C VAL A 277 -14.11 1.19 -19.14
N LEU A 278 -13.86 -0.05 -19.55
CA LEU A 278 -13.92 -0.48 -20.94
C LEU A 278 -14.87 -1.67 -21.08
N THR A 279 -15.69 -1.67 -22.13
CA THR A 279 -16.43 -2.85 -22.55
C THR A 279 -15.48 -3.90 -23.14
N GLU A 280 -15.91 -5.15 -23.29
CA GLU A 280 -15.09 -6.20 -23.92
C GLU A 280 -14.71 -5.86 -25.37
N GLU A 281 -15.60 -5.20 -26.11
CA GLU A 281 -15.30 -4.73 -27.47
C GLU A 281 -14.25 -3.60 -27.45
N GLU A 282 -14.36 -2.66 -26.52
CA GLU A 282 -13.36 -1.59 -26.34
C GLU A 282 -12.00 -2.15 -25.91
N LYS A 283 -11.96 -3.20 -25.07
CA LYS A 283 -10.70 -3.89 -24.73
C LYS A 283 -10.04 -4.50 -25.96
N LYS A 284 -10.80 -5.14 -26.84
CA LYS A 284 -10.26 -5.67 -28.11
C LYS A 284 -9.69 -4.57 -28.99
N GLN A 285 -10.46 -3.47 -29.16
CA GLN A 285 -9.99 -2.30 -29.93
C GLN A 285 -8.72 -1.69 -29.33
N TYR A 286 -8.61 -1.67 -28.01
CA TYR A 286 -7.42 -1.18 -27.33
C TYR A 286 -6.21 -2.10 -27.55
N LEU A 287 -6.39 -3.42 -27.47
CA LEU A 287 -5.31 -4.39 -27.77
C LEU A 287 -4.85 -4.28 -29.23
N GLU A 288 -5.78 -4.07 -30.18
CA GLU A 288 -5.42 -3.86 -31.57
C GLU A 288 -4.64 -2.55 -31.78
N LEU A 289 -5.00 -1.47 -31.06
CA LEU A 289 -4.24 -0.23 -31.08
C LEU A 289 -2.79 -0.44 -30.57
N LEU A 290 -2.64 -1.17 -29.48
CA LEU A 290 -1.29 -1.51 -28.95
C LEU A 290 -0.50 -2.40 -29.91
N HIS A 291 -1.18 -3.35 -30.60
CA HIS A 291 -0.56 -4.16 -31.65
C HIS A 291 -0.01 -3.28 -32.77
N VAL A 292 -0.81 -2.36 -33.30
CA VAL A 292 -0.40 -1.42 -34.35
C VAL A 292 0.81 -0.59 -33.93
N ILE A 293 0.80 -0.04 -32.72
CA ILE A 293 1.92 0.74 -32.17
C ILE A 293 3.20 -0.13 -32.08
N LEU A 294 3.08 -1.38 -31.64
CA LEU A 294 4.22 -2.30 -31.49
C LEU A 294 4.85 -2.71 -32.82
N GLN A 295 4.16 -2.61 -33.95
CA GLN A 295 4.76 -2.84 -35.27
C GLN A 295 5.91 -1.88 -35.56
N ASP A 296 5.88 -0.68 -35.00
CA ASP A 296 6.89 0.37 -35.17
C ASP A 296 8.03 0.29 -34.16
N ILE A 297 8.05 -0.71 -33.30
CA ILE A 297 9.04 -0.90 -32.25
C ILE A 297 9.94 -2.09 -32.61
N ASP A 298 11.25 -1.85 -32.69
CA ASP A 298 12.23 -2.92 -32.91
C ASP A 298 12.29 -3.86 -31.70
N ASP A 299 12.57 -5.15 -31.92
CA ASP A 299 12.58 -6.17 -30.86
C ASP A 299 13.61 -5.86 -29.77
N ASP A 300 14.77 -5.34 -30.14
CA ASP A 300 15.78 -4.94 -29.17
C ASP A 300 15.29 -3.81 -28.23
N MET A 301 14.39 -2.94 -28.69
CA MET A 301 13.82 -1.87 -27.88
C MET A 301 12.80 -2.39 -26.85
N ILE A 302 12.09 -3.46 -27.17
CA ILE A 302 11.19 -4.13 -26.21
C ILE A 302 12.00 -4.67 -25.03
N ALA A 303 13.09 -5.38 -25.29
CA ALA A 303 13.89 -6.07 -24.28
C ALA A 303 14.85 -5.17 -23.48
N THR A 304 15.08 -3.92 -23.90
CA THR A 304 16.05 -3.01 -23.26
C THR A 304 15.44 -2.13 -22.17
N GLN A 305 14.12 -2.12 -21.98
CA GLN A 305 13.45 -1.27 -20.99
C GLN A 305 13.97 -1.53 -19.57
N LYS A 306 14.44 -0.49 -18.89
CA LYS A 306 14.83 -0.58 -17.47
C LYS A 306 13.61 -0.66 -16.57
N ASN A 307 13.73 -1.41 -15.47
CA ASN A 307 12.66 -1.61 -14.47
C ASN A 307 11.38 -2.23 -15.03
N CYS A 308 11.51 -3.10 -16.01
CA CYS A 308 10.44 -3.92 -16.57
C CYS A 308 10.65 -5.39 -16.19
N LEU A 309 9.57 -6.12 -15.91
CA LEU A 309 9.63 -7.55 -15.66
C LEU A 309 9.77 -8.29 -17.01
N SER A 310 10.50 -9.41 -17.02
CA SER A 310 10.67 -10.24 -18.21
C SER A 310 9.36 -10.70 -18.83
N LEU A 311 8.37 -10.90 -17.99
CA LEU A 311 7.00 -11.19 -18.35
C LEU A 311 6.41 -10.13 -19.28
N HIS A 312 6.60 -8.83 -18.96
CA HIS A 312 6.04 -7.77 -19.77
C HIS A 312 6.72 -7.65 -21.15
N TYR A 313 7.99 -8.04 -21.26
CA TYR A 313 8.62 -8.16 -22.56
C TYR A 313 7.92 -9.22 -23.42
N LEU A 314 7.65 -10.38 -22.81
CA LEU A 314 6.97 -11.47 -23.54
C LEU A 314 5.54 -11.06 -23.93
N LEU A 315 4.79 -10.40 -23.05
CA LEU A 315 3.48 -9.86 -23.39
C LEU A 315 3.53 -8.88 -24.56
N ALA A 316 4.54 -8.00 -24.59
CA ALA A 316 4.75 -7.10 -25.72
C ALA A 316 5.02 -7.87 -27.03
N TYR A 317 5.84 -8.94 -26.97
CA TYR A 317 6.09 -9.80 -28.13
C TYR A 317 4.83 -10.53 -28.57
N GLN A 318 4.05 -11.11 -27.66
CA GLN A 318 2.80 -11.79 -27.98
C GLN A 318 1.79 -10.84 -28.65
N LEU A 319 1.67 -9.60 -28.15
CA LEU A 319 0.85 -8.56 -28.79
C LEU A 319 1.40 -8.20 -30.18
N LYS A 320 2.71 -7.98 -30.28
CA LYS A 320 3.35 -7.61 -31.53
C LYS A 320 3.18 -8.64 -32.63
N TYR A 321 3.34 -9.93 -32.27
CA TYR A 321 3.31 -11.03 -33.23
C TYR A 321 1.96 -11.74 -33.30
N GLN A 322 1.02 -11.38 -32.45
CA GLN A 322 -0.31 -12.00 -32.32
C GLN A 322 -0.25 -13.54 -32.23
N LYS A 323 0.75 -14.08 -31.50
CA LYS A 323 0.95 -15.51 -31.33
C LYS A 323 1.56 -15.87 -29.98
N ASP A 324 1.42 -17.12 -29.59
CA ASP A 324 2.21 -17.68 -28.49
C ASP A 324 3.70 -17.74 -28.90
N CYS A 325 4.56 -17.15 -28.06
CA CYS A 325 6.00 -17.07 -28.29
C CYS A 325 6.80 -18.23 -27.67
N ARG A 326 6.13 -19.24 -27.10
CA ARG A 326 6.72 -20.33 -26.29
C ARG A 326 7.84 -21.09 -27.03
N ASP A 327 7.56 -21.49 -28.27
CA ASP A 327 8.47 -22.35 -29.03
C ASP A 327 9.71 -21.61 -29.56
N GLU A 328 9.69 -20.27 -29.51
CA GLU A 328 10.79 -19.44 -29.97
C GLU A 328 11.71 -18.97 -28.82
N ILE A 329 11.37 -19.39 -27.58
CA ILE A 329 12.21 -19.10 -26.41
C ILE A 329 13.37 -20.06 -26.38
N THR A 330 14.57 -19.50 -26.24
CA THR A 330 15.80 -20.26 -26.09
C THR A 330 16.40 -20.09 -24.69
N PHE A 331 17.03 -21.14 -24.20
CA PHE A 331 17.75 -21.16 -22.93
C PHE A 331 19.21 -21.55 -23.16
N ASP A 332 20.15 -20.74 -22.63
CA ASP A 332 21.59 -21.00 -22.71
C ASP A 332 22.26 -20.53 -21.40
N GLY A 333 22.84 -21.46 -20.65
CA GLY A 333 23.59 -21.18 -19.42
C GLY A 333 22.87 -20.35 -18.37
N GLY A 334 21.53 -20.37 -18.36
CA GLY A 334 20.66 -19.55 -17.49
C GLY A 334 20.15 -18.27 -18.14
N LEU A 335 20.58 -17.96 -19.34
CA LEU A 335 20.06 -16.86 -20.14
C LEU A 335 18.81 -17.31 -20.90
N VAL A 336 17.72 -16.56 -20.80
CA VAL A 336 16.47 -16.82 -21.52
C VAL A 336 16.30 -15.73 -22.56
N CYS A 337 16.16 -16.11 -23.83
CA CYS A 337 16.05 -15.19 -24.94
C CYS A 337 14.82 -15.49 -25.81
N PHE A 338 14.34 -14.46 -26.50
CA PHE A 338 13.39 -14.53 -27.60
C PHE A 338 13.96 -13.78 -28.80
N HIS A 339 14.03 -14.39 -29.99
CA HIS A 339 14.68 -13.83 -31.19
C HIS A 339 16.10 -13.27 -30.92
N GLY A 340 16.87 -13.96 -30.07
CA GLY A 340 18.19 -13.47 -29.66
C GLY A 340 18.17 -12.31 -28.64
N GLN A 341 17.00 -11.75 -28.33
CA GLN A 341 16.86 -10.69 -27.35
C GLN A 341 16.71 -11.28 -25.94
N ARG A 342 17.51 -10.77 -24.99
CA ARG A 342 17.51 -11.25 -23.62
C ARG A 342 16.24 -10.87 -22.89
N LEU A 343 15.46 -11.86 -22.48
CA LEU A 343 14.30 -11.67 -21.61
C LEU A 343 14.71 -11.62 -20.13
N THR A 344 15.48 -12.60 -19.69
CA THR A 344 15.93 -12.70 -18.29
C THR A 344 17.20 -13.54 -18.16
N HIS A 345 17.75 -13.58 -16.94
CA HIS A 345 18.83 -14.50 -16.59
C HIS A 345 18.47 -15.23 -15.29
N MET A 346 18.08 -16.50 -15.37
CA MET A 346 17.58 -17.31 -14.26
C MET A 346 18.58 -17.37 -13.09
N ALA A 347 19.87 -17.42 -13.40
CA ALA A 347 20.93 -17.45 -12.39
C ALA A 347 21.11 -16.14 -11.60
N ARG A 348 20.53 -15.04 -12.06
CA ARG A 348 20.67 -13.69 -11.45
C ARG A 348 19.40 -13.18 -10.77
N ARG A 349 18.25 -13.84 -11.00
CA ARG A 349 16.97 -13.48 -10.38
C ARG A 349 16.66 -14.37 -9.18
N ARG A 350 15.84 -13.86 -8.26
CA ARG A 350 15.38 -14.58 -7.08
C ARG A 350 13.98 -15.10 -7.34
N PHE A 351 13.88 -16.12 -8.21
CA PHE A 351 12.59 -16.74 -8.51
C PHE A 351 12.09 -17.64 -7.37
N LEU A 352 12.99 -18.14 -6.54
CA LEU A 352 12.66 -18.98 -5.40
C LEU A 352 12.91 -18.20 -4.11
N THR A 353 11.89 -18.04 -3.29
CA THR A 353 11.95 -17.34 -2.00
C THR A 353 11.66 -18.32 -0.87
N LEU A 354 12.52 -18.37 0.14
CA LEU A 354 12.28 -19.08 1.40
C LEU A 354 11.54 -18.15 2.36
N ASP A 355 10.29 -18.47 2.68
CA ASP A 355 9.48 -17.68 3.63
C ASP A 355 9.57 -18.28 5.03
N PHE A 356 9.42 -19.59 5.14
CA PHE A 356 9.49 -20.34 6.39
C PHE A 356 10.55 -21.42 6.28
N VAL A 357 11.38 -21.49 7.28
CA VAL A 357 12.44 -22.47 7.41
C VAL A 357 12.37 -23.02 8.82
N ASP A 358 12.32 -24.34 8.95
CA ASP A 358 12.37 -25.03 10.23
C ASP A 358 13.29 -26.26 10.14
N ILE A 359 13.75 -26.76 11.27
CA ILE A 359 14.49 -28.01 11.37
C ILE A 359 13.92 -28.79 12.55
N LYS A 360 13.27 -29.89 12.26
CA LYS A 360 12.74 -30.84 13.23
C LYS A 360 13.24 -32.24 12.88
N ASP A 361 13.65 -33.02 13.89
CA ASP A 361 14.10 -34.39 13.73
C ASP A 361 15.23 -34.59 12.68
N ASN A 362 16.12 -33.61 12.60
CA ASN A 362 17.20 -33.54 11.60
C ASN A 362 16.73 -33.49 10.14
N VAL A 363 15.48 -33.04 9.92
CA VAL A 363 14.91 -32.72 8.60
C VAL A 363 14.76 -31.21 8.48
N LEU A 364 15.25 -30.66 7.40
CA LEU A 364 15.08 -29.25 7.03
C LEU A 364 13.79 -29.10 6.22
N GLU A 365 12.83 -28.42 6.79
CA GLU A 365 11.57 -28.07 6.17
C GLU A 365 11.64 -26.65 5.61
N ILE A 366 11.40 -26.51 4.32
CA ILE A 366 11.37 -25.22 3.65
C ILE A 366 10.00 -25.03 3.01
N THR A 367 9.31 -23.95 3.38
CA THR A 367 8.12 -23.48 2.69
C THR A 367 8.37 -22.08 2.15
N GLY A 368 7.98 -21.86 0.91
CA GLY A 368 8.24 -20.58 0.28
C GLY A 368 7.40 -20.33 -0.96
N GLN A 369 7.84 -19.37 -1.74
CA GLN A 369 7.20 -18.96 -2.98
C GLN A 369 8.16 -19.13 -4.14
N ALA A 370 7.67 -19.75 -5.21
CA ALA A 370 8.34 -19.82 -6.50
C ALA A 370 7.63 -18.88 -7.47
N ASP A 371 8.39 -17.94 -8.01
CA ASP A 371 7.91 -17.02 -9.02
C ASP A 371 7.95 -17.73 -10.37
N TYR A 372 6.83 -18.38 -10.74
CA TYR A 372 6.76 -19.07 -12.02
C TYR A 372 6.84 -18.04 -13.14
N TRP A 373 7.85 -18.23 -13.92
CA TRP A 373 8.00 -17.57 -15.19
C TRP A 373 7.25 -18.38 -16.21
N ILE A 374 6.40 -17.80 -16.98
CA ILE A 374 5.59 -18.30 -18.07
C ILE A 374 5.98 -19.72 -18.52
N TYR A 375 5.02 -20.60 -18.78
CA TYR A 375 5.27 -21.97 -19.25
C TYR A 375 5.96 -22.89 -18.24
N GLU A 376 5.27 -23.12 -17.14
CA GLU A 376 5.73 -23.96 -16.03
C GLU A 376 6.14 -25.39 -16.40
N ASP A 377 5.58 -25.92 -17.50
CA ASP A 377 5.93 -27.26 -18.01
C ASP A 377 7.31 -27.31 -18.66
N ASP A 378 7.92 -26.16 -18.97
CA ASP A 378 9.18 -26.09 -19.68
C ASP A 378 10.41 -26.21 -18.77
N TYR A 379 10.22 -26.21 -17.43
CA TYR A 379 11.32 -26.25 -16.48
C TYR A 379 10.95 -26.88 -15.14
N LYS A 380 12.00 -27.24 -14.38
CA LYS A 380 11.91 -27.70 -12.99
C LYS A 380 12.77 -26.84 -12.09
N ILE A 381 12.33 -26.63 -10.87
CA ILE A 381 13.14 -26.04 -9.80
C ILE A 381 13.29 -27.09 -8.71
N LEU A 382 14.53 -27.35 -8.28
CA LEU A 382 14.86 -28.33 -7.26
C LEU A 382 15.99 -27.83 -6.35
N PHE A 383 16.22 -28.51 -5.25
CA PHE A 383 17.39 -28.30 -4.40
C PHE A 383 18.39 -29.44 -4.60
N GLU A 384 19.66 -29.08 -4.60
CA GLU A 384 20.77 -30.05 -4.78
C GLU A 384 21.76 -29.87 -3.62
N ASP A 385 22.23 -30.98 -3.05
CA ASP A 385 23.29 -30.98 -2.03
C ASP A 385 24.69 -31.02 -2.65
N GLN A 386 25.73 -31.11 -1.81
CA GLN A 386 27.12 -31.20 -2.28
C GLN A 386 27.48 -32.54 -2.96
N ASN A 387 26.67 -33.57 -2.84
CA ASN A 387 26.90 -34.91 -3.43
C ASN A 387 26.11 -35.08 -4.75
N GLY A 388 25.32 -34.05 -5.13
CA GLY A 388 24.42 -34.15 -6.28
C GLY A 388 23.09 -34.82 -5.96
N THR A 389 22.75 -35.00 -4.68
CA THR A 389 21.41 -35.51 -4.31
C THR A 389 20.38 -34.40 -4.52
N GLU A 390 19.32 -34.75 -5.22
CA GLU A 390 18.26 -33.83 -5.62
C GLU A 390 17.04 -33.98 -4.72
N TYR A 391 16.45 -32.83 -4.36
CA TYR A 391 15.23 -32.72 -3.54
C TYR A 391 14.21 -31.90 -4.29
N TYR A 392 13.06 -32.50 -4.61
CA TYR A 392 12.01 -31.90 -5.41
C TYR A 392 10.93 -31.31 -4.54
N PRO A 393 10.63 -29.99 -4.69
CA PRO A 393 9.51 -29.35 -4.01
C PRO A 393 8.16 -29.87 -4.50
N THR A 394 7.18 -29.92 -3.59
CA THR A 394 5.75 -30.03 -3.92
C THR A 394 5.17 -28.63 -4.04
N TYR A 395 4.42 -28.36 -5.12
CA TYR A 395 3.86 -27.06 -5.42
C TYR A 395 2.36 -27.00 -5.17
N TYR A 396 1.87 -25.82 -4.83
CA TYR A 396 0.46 -25.52 -4.65
C TYR A 396 0.13 -24.05 -5.04
N PRO A 397 -1.12 -23.76 -5.47
CA PRO A 397 -1.50 -22.41 -5.88
C PRO A 397 -1.49 -21.43 -4.71
N LEU A 398 -1.19 -20.16 -5.00
CA LEU A 398 -1.33 -19.02 -4.10
C LEU A 398 -2.27 -17.98 -4.74
N PRO A 399 -3.61 -18.12 -4.64
CA PRO A 399 -4.56 -17.28 -5.34
C PRO A 399 -4.37 -15.77 -5.09
N PHE A 400 -3.98 -15.38 -3.87
CA PHE A 400 -3.66 -14.00 -3.50
C PHE A 400 -2.38 -13.44 -4.13
N ARG A 401 -1.65 -14.26 -4.89
CA ARG A 401 -0.42 -13.88 -5.62
C ARG A 401 -0.60 -13.95 -7.13
N THR A 402 -1.79 -14.22 -7.62
CA THR A 402 -2.07 -14.18 -9.07
C THR A 402 -1.68 -12.81 -9.62
N ARG A 403 -0.91 -12.81 -10.66
CA ARG A 403 -0.48 -11.59 -11.35
C ARG A 403 -1.45 -11.30 -12.48
N HIS A 404 -2.14 -10.20 -12.35
CA HIS A 404 -3.02 -9.70 -13.37
C HIS A 404 -2.26 -8.81 -14.35
N SER A 405 -2.66 -8.84 -15.60
CA SER A 405 -2.16 -7.97 -16.65
C SER A 405 -3.28 -7.56 -17.58
N LEU A 406 -2.96 -6.69 -18.53
CA LEU A 406 -3.91 -6.30 -19.59
C LEU A 406 -4.46 -7.50 -20.39
N LEU A 407 -3.67 -8.57 -20.55
CA LEU A 407 -4.03 -9.78 -21.29
C LEU A 407 -4.67 -10.89 -20.43
N GLY A 408 -5.03 -10.57 -19.20
CA GLY A 408 -5.60 -11.52 -18.24
C GLY A 408 -4.62 -11.94 -17.15
N ASP A 409 -4.93 -13.04 -16.49
CA ASP A 409 -4.08 -13.59 -15.43
C ASP A 409 -2.81 -14.20 -16.03
N TYR A 410 -1.68 -13.79 -15.52
CA TYR A 410 -0.43 -14.09 -16.16
C TYR A 410 0.67 -14.41 -15.15
N GLY A 411 1.09 -15.69 -15.13
CA GLY A 411 2.16 -16.17 -14.29
C GLY A 411 1.79 -16.24 -12.80
N ASP A 412 1.51 -17.43 -12.32
CA ASP A 412 1.23 -17.66 -10.91
C ASP A 412 2.53 -17.65 -10.10
N VAL A 413 2.49 -16.99 -8.95
CA VAL A 413 3.43 -17.29 -7.89
C VAL A 413 2.87 -18.49 -7.14
N ARG A 414 3.57 -19.62 -7.19
CA ARG A 414 3.17 -20.83 -6.46
C ARG A 414 3.84 -20.92 -5.11
N GLY A 415 3.11 -21.41 -4.13
CA GLY A 415 3.69 -21.92 -2.91
C GLY A 415 4.43 -23.23 -3.19
N TYR A 416 5.49 -23.48 -2.45
CA TYR A 416 6.17 -24.76 -2.47
C TYR A 416 6.55 -25.20 -1.07
N HIS A 417 6.67 -26.51 -0.92
CA HIS A 417 7.20 -27.16 0.27
C HIS A 417 8.21 -28.22 -0.11
N VAL A 418 9.32 -28.31 0.63
CA VAL A 418 10.34 -29.34 0.46
C VAL A 418 10.92 -29.76 1.79
N SER A 419 11.02 -31.08 2.00
CA SER A 419 11.63 -31.71 3.17
C SER A 419 12.99 -32.31 2.78
N ILE A 420 14.05 -31.91 3.47
CA ILE A 420 15.43 -32.29 3.16
C ILE A 420 16.06 -32.95 4.38
N PRO A 421 16.27 -34.29 4.38
CA PRO A 421 17.02 -34.97 5.45
C PRO A 421 18.44 -34.43 5.55
N LEU A 422 18.88 -33.98 6.74
CA LEU A 422 20.16 -33.32 6.93
C LEU A 422 21.34 -34.25 7.20
N ALA A 423 21.12 -35.57 7.18
CA ALA A 423 22.19 -36.54 7.35
C ALA A 423 23.26 -36.42 6.25
N GLY A 424 24.43 -35.91 6.61
CA GLY A 424 25.53 -35.68 5.65
C GLY A 424 25.44 -34.37 4.86
N VAL A 425 24.32 -33.64 4.87
CA VAL A 425 24.15 -32.40 4.12
C VAL A 425 24.96 -31.28 4.75
N ARG A 426 25.78 -30.59 3.97
CA ARG A 426 26.63 -29.45 4.40
C ARG A 426 26.32 -28.18 3.62
N ARG A 427 25.80 -28.29 2.42
CA ARG A 427 25.43 -27.19 1.54
C ARG A 427 24.26 -27.57 0.65
N LEU A 428 23.43 -26.60 0.34
CA LEU A 428 22.29 -26.69 -0.57
C LEU A 428 22.33 -25.57 -1.58
N ARG A 429 21.92 -25.82 -2.81
CA ARG A 429 21.73 -24.84 -3.87
C ARG A 429 20.38 -25.07 -4.52
N ALA A 430 19.73 -24.01 -4.97
CA ALA A 430 18.58 -24.10 -5.83
C ALA A 430 19.03 -24.21 -7.28
N VAL A 431 18.45 -25.14 -8.01
CA VAL A 431 18.75 -25.46 -9.40
C VAL A 431 17.53 -25.17 -10.25
N PHE A 432 17.73 -24.53 -11.37
CA PHE A 432 16.76 -24.41 -12.46
C PHE A 432 17.21 -25.33 -13.57
N GLU A 433 16.34 -26.23 -14.01
CA GLU A 433 16.55 -27.15 -15.12
C GLU A 433 15.50 -26.88 -16.19
N TYR A 434 15.92 -26.57 -17.40
CA TYR A 434 15.05 -26.33 -18.53
C TYR A 434 14.75 -27.64 -19.29
N LYS A 435 13.67 -27.68 -20.07
CA LYS A 435 13.21 -28.88 -20.82
C LYS A 435 14.27 -29.52 -21.72
N ASN A 436 15.27 -28.77 -22.16
CA ASN A 436 16.40 -29.32 -22.93
C ASN A 436 17.49 -29.97 -22.06
N GLY A 437 17.29 -30.06 -20.74
CA GLY A 437 18.24 -30.63 -19.78
C GLY A 437 19.34 -29.68 -19.29
N GLU A 438 19.38 -28.44 -19.78
CA GLU A 438 20.35 -27.47 -19.31
C GLU A 438 20.00 -27.00 -17.90
N ARG A 439 21.02 -26.77 -17.07
CA ARG A 439 20.91 -26.41 -15.67
C ARG A 439 21.64 -25.13 -15.32
N CYS A 440 21.10 -24.38 -14.38
CA CYS A 440 21.83 -23.29 -13.73
C CYS A 440 21.49 -23.16 -12.25
N TYR A 441 22.47 -22.76 -11.42
CA TYR A 441 22.22 -22.44 -10.02
C TYR A 441 21.55 -21.07 -9.90
N MET A 442 20.48 -20.99 -9.12
CA MET A 442 19.67 -19.80 -8.92
C MET A 442 20.12 -19.00 -7.71
N MET A 443 19.75 -17.72 -7.69
CA MET A 443 19.75 -16.89 -6.47
C MET A 443 18.50 -17.23 -5.65
N ILE A 444 18.70 -17.46 -4.35
CA ILE A 444 17.61 -17.76 -3.42
C ILE A 444 17.15 -16.46 -2.76
N GLY A 445 15.85 -16.16 -2.80
CA GLY A 445 15.21 -15.09 -2.04
C GLY A 445 15.02 -15.47 -0.57
N TYR A 446 14.96 -14.51 0.32
CA TYR A 446 14.65 -14.71 1.75
C TYR A 446 13.48 -13.83 2.13
N GLY A 447 12.35 -14.45 2.44
CA GLY A 447 11.11 -13.79 2.80
C GLY A 447 11.17 -13.09 4.16
N LYS A 448 10.05 -12.48 4.47
CA LYS A 448 9.87 -11.66 5.65
C LYS A 448 10.11 -12.44 6.96
N PHE A 449 9.71 -13.70 7.02
CA PHE A 449 9.78 -14.54 8.21
C PHE A 449 11.00 -15.47 8.23
N CYS A 450 11.76 -15.55 7.13
CA CYS A 450 13.04 -16.26 7.12
C CYS A 450 14.10 -15.48 7.92
N GLN A 451 14.85 -16.18 8.76
CA GLN A 451 15.93 -15.56 9.55
C GLN A 451 17.12 -15.12 8.69
N LEU A 452 17.27 -15.68 7.48
CA LEU A 452 18.30 -15.26 6.52
C LEU A 452 17.87 -13.96 5.82
N THR A 453 18.87 -13.16 5.40
CA THR A 453 18.64 -11.90 4.69
C THR A 453 19.73 -11.63 3.64
N HIS A 454 19.36 -10.89 2.59
CA HIS A 454 20.33 -10.38 1.60
C HIS A 454 20.98 -9.06 2.01
N ALA A 455 20.48 -8.41 3.04
CA ALA A 455 21.06 -7.15 3.53
C ALA A 455 22.48 -7.35 4.10
N MET A 456 22.86 -8.61 4.40
CA MET A 456 24.12 -8.97 5.04
C MET A 456 24.79 -10.17 4.35
N ASP A 457 26.03 -10.01 3.93
CA ASP A 457 26.84 -11.11 3.35
C ASP A 457 27.17 -12.20 4.38
N SER A 458 27.24 -11.81 5.65
CA SER A 458 27.43 -12.73 6.79
C SER A 458 26.12 -13.27 7.37
N SER A 459 25.03 -13.21 6.61
CA SER A 459 23.70 -13.64 7.04
C SER A 459 23.70 -15.07 7.60
N TYR A 460 23.03 -15.26 8.74
CA TYR A 460 22.83 -16.56 9.37
C TYR A 460 21.50 -16.64 10.11
N GLY A 461 20.95 -17.86 10.23
CA GLY A 461 19.79 -18.17 11.03
C GLY A 461 20.08 -19.32 12.00
N LEU A 462 19.37 -19.36 13.11
CA LEU A 462 19.46 -20.40 14.15
C LEU A 462 18.19 -21.25 14.11
N TYR A 463 18.34 -22.52 13.84
CA TYR A 463 17.24 -23.48 13.74
C TYR A 463 17.62 -24.73 14.52
N ASP A 464 16.94 -25.01 15.60
CA ASP A 464 17.24 -26.13 16.51
C ASP A 464 18.75 -26.29 16.78
N GLN A 465 19.32 -27.42 16.52
CA GLN A 465 20.77 -27.73 16.69
C GLN A 465 21.64 -27.28 15.50
N HIS A 466 21.10 -26.47 14.57
CA HIS A 466 21.78 -26.09 13.35
C HIS A 466 21.92 -24.57 13.21
N ILE A 467 22.94 -24.18 12.45
CA ILE A 467 23.14 -22.82 11.93
C ILE A 467 23.07 -22.90 10.41
N LEU A 468 22.12 -22.23 9.80
CA LEU A 468 22.08 -21.98 8.37
C LEU A 468 22.82 -20.68 8.05
N ARG A 469 23.63 -20.66 7.01
CA ARG A 469 24.34 -19.48 6.52
C ARG A 469 24.13 -19.32 5.02
N ALA A 470 23.78 -18.13 4.60
CA ALA A 470 23.68 -17.79 3.18
C ALA A 470 24.97 -17.15 2.68
N LYS A 471 25.46 -17.59 1.50
CA LYS A 471 26.55 -16.93 0.77
C LYS A 471 26.37 -17.15 -0.73
N GLY A 472 26.09 -16.06 -1.45
CA GLY A 472 25.77 -16.12 -2.88
C GLY A 472 24.56 -17.03 -3.15
N LYS A 473 24.72 -18.04 -3.97
CA LYS A 473 23.69 -19.02 -4.36
C LYS A 473 23.64 -20.27 -3.45
N THR A 474 24.33 -20.25 -2.30
CA THR A 474 24.51 -21.45 -1.48
C THR A 474 24.05 -21.22 -0.05
N ILE A 475 23.27 -22.16 0.47
CA ILE A 475 22.94 -22.28 1.89
C ILE A 475 23.88 -23.32 2.48
N TYR A 476 24.61 -22.95 3.52
CA TYR A 476 25.48 -23.82 4.29
C TYR A 476 24.77 -24.29 5.55
N VAL A 477 24.75 -25.59 5.78
CA VAL A 477 24.17 -26.23 6.97
C VAL A 477 25.31 -26.64 7.93
N GLN A 478 25.25 -26.26 9.17
CA GLN A 478 26.28 -26.53 10.17
C GLN A 478 25.66 -26.83 11.54
N LYS A 479 26.17 -27.85 12.25
CA LYS A 479 25.80 -28.07 13.66
C LYS A 479 26.10 -26.83 14.51
N LYS A 480 25.14 -26.43 15.34
CA LYS A 480 25.25 -25.32 16.27
C LYS A 480 26.18 -25.65 17.40
N THR A 481 27.25 -24.88 17.54
CA THR A 481 28.17 -24.92 18.70
C THR A 481 28.37 -23.50 19.19
N ARG A 482 28.64 -23.31 20.47
CA ARG A 482 28.92 -21.99 21.07
C ARG A 482 30.01 -21.23 20.30
N LYS A 483 31.08 -21.95 19.86
CA LYS A 483 32.20 -21.37 19.07
C LYS A 483 31.74 -20.88 17.70
N ARG A 484 30.95 -21.71 16.96
CA ARG A 484 30.42 -21.36 15.63
C ARG A 484 29.42 -20.20 15.71
N TYR A 485 28.50 -20.25 16.66
CA TYR A 485 27.54 -19.14 16.90
C TYR A 485 28.28 -17.82 17.15
N ARG A 486 29.24 -17.80 18.09
CA ARG A 486 30.04 -16.59 18.40
C ARG A 486 30.79 -16.08 17.17
N LYS A 487 31.31 -16.95 16.33
CA LYS A 487 32.00 -16.59 15.08
C LYS A 487 31.04 -15.94 14.07
N CYS A 488 29.83 -16.50 13.88
CA CYS A 488 28.82 -15.94 12.99
C CYS A 488 28.39 -14.54 13.46
N GLU A 489 28.06 -14.42 14.73
CA GLU A 489 27.62 -13.17 15.31
C GLU A 489 28.69 -12.07 15.27
N ARG A 490 29.95 -12.42 15.58
CA ARG A 490 31.05 -11.45 15.47
C ARG A 490 31.19 -10.93 14.04
N ARG A 491 31.13 -11.81 13.04
CA ARG A 491 31.19 -11.41 11.63
C ARG A 491 30.02 -10.51 11.25
N TYR A 492 28.82 -10.85 11.71
CA TYR A 492 27.62 -10.06 11.46
C TYR A 492 27.72 -8.66 12.06
N CYS A 493 28.13 -8.54 13.32
CA CYS A 493 28.33 -7.25 13.98
C CYS A 493 29.43 -6.41 13.31
N LEU A 494 30.55 -7.02 12.90
CA LEU A 494 31.61 -6.33 12.17
C LEU A 494 31.12 -5.78 10.82
N GLU A 495 30.28 -6.54 10.13
CA GLU A 495 29.68 -6.06 8.86
C GLU A 495 28.67 -4.92 9.09
N LEU A 496 27.83 -5.00 10.13
CA LEU A 496 26.96 -3.90 10.53
C LEU A 496 27.74 -2.60 10.78
N VAL A 497 28.81 -2.68 11.54
CA VAL A 497 29.68 -1.54 11.83
C VAL A 497 30.31 -0.97 10.55
N LYS A 498 30.81 -1.82 9.65
CA LYS A 498 31.37 -1.40 8.36
C LYS A 498 30.33 -0.69 7.46
N LYS A 499 29.07 -1.11 7.56
CA LYS A 499 27.94 -0.51 6.80
C LYS A 499 27.34 0.73 7.51
N GLY A 500 27.88 1.14 8.68
CA GLY A 500 27.39 2.30 9.45
C GLY A 500 26.15 2.03 10.32
N TYR A 501 25.77 0.77 10.52
CA TYR A 501 24.59 0.37 11.31
C TYR A 501 24.97 0.11 12.79
N PHE A 502 25.48 1.15 13.46
CA PHE A 502 25.97 1.07 14.86
C PHE A 502 24.83 0.79 15.84
N LYS A 503 23.65 1.37 15.60
CA LYS A 503 22.46 1.21 16.46
C LYS A 503 21.96 -0.24 16.44
N GLU A 504 21.92 -0.87 15.29
CA GLU A 504 21.52 -2.25 15.11
C GLU A 504 22.53 -3.22 15.75
N CYS A 505 23.82 -2.91 15.65
CA CYS A 505 24.86 -3.66 16.36
C CYS A 505 24.71 -3.54 17.88
N PHE A 506 24.42 -2.35 18.40
CA PHE A 506 24.14 -2.11 19.82
C PHE A 506 22.91 -2.87 20.31
N TYR A 507 21.79 -2.86 19.54
CA TYR A 507 20.60 -3.63 19.85
C TYR A 507 20.90 -5.13 19.99
N ARG A 508 21.72 -5.69 19.11
CA ARG A 508 22.10 -7.10 19.17
C ARG A 508 22.85 -7.44 20.47
N TYR A 509 23.78 -6.58 20.87
CA TYR A 509 24.51 -6.74 22.13
C TYR A 509 23.60 -6.59 23.34
N ALA A 510 22.82 -5.51 23.40
CA ALA A 510 21.90 -5.21 24.48
C ALA A 510 20.84 -6.33 24.67
N THR A 511 20.31 -6.88 23.59
CA THR A 511 19.37 -8.00 23.63
C THR A 511 19.95 -9.23 24.32
N ARG A 512 21.24 -9.54 24.12
CA ARG A 512 21.87 -10.68 24.80
C ARG A 512 21.97 -10.48 26.31
N VAL A 513 22.36 -9.27 26.73
CA VAL A 513 22.42 -8.92 28.13
C VAL A 513 21.01 -8.96 28.73
N PHE A 514 20.04 -8.34 28.06
CA PHE A 514 18.66 -8.29 28.50
C PHE A 514 18.06 -9.70 28.68
N ARG A 515 18.25 -10.58 27.70
CA ARG A 515 17.78 -11.99 27.75
C ARG A 515 18.46 -12.78 28.89
N LYS A 516 19.72 -12.48 29.19
CA LYS A 516 20.40 -13.14 30.32
C LYS A 516 19.79 -12.71 31.64
N ILE A 517 19.46 -11.42 31.80
CA ILE A 517 18.82 -10.89 33.01
C ILE A 517 17.42 -11.50 33.22
N HIS A 518 16.69 -11.71 32.12
CA HIS A 518 15.32 -12.25 32.15
C HIS A 518 15.26 -13.76 31.82
N SER A 519 16.36 -14.50 32.02
CA SER A 519 16.44 -15.90 31.56
C SER A 519 15.45 -16.86 32.22
N ASN A 520 14.93 -16.51 33.39
CA ASN A 520 13.98 -17.33 34.17
C ASN A 520 12.51 -16.92 33.93
N LYS A 521 12.24 -15.98 33.05
CA LYS A 521 10.90 -15.46 32.72
C LYS A 521 10.63 -15.52 31.23
N LYS A 522 9.43 -15.94 30.87
CA LYS A 522 8.87 -15.76 29.55
C LYS A 522 8.26 -14.36 29.45
N ILE A 523 8.45 -13.67 28.34
CA ILE A 523 7.97 -12.30 28.12
C ILE A 523 6.83 -12.31 27.14
N TRP A 524 5.64 -11.90 27.58
CA TRP A 524 4.48 -11.69 26.74
C TRP A 524 4.23 -10.19 26.58
N LEU A 525 4.21 -9.72 25.32
CA LEU A 525 3.97 -8.32 24.96
C LEU A 525 2.61 -8.20 24.30
N LEU A 526 1.67 -7.58 25.02
CA LEU A 526 0.32 -7.36 24.56
C LEU A 526 0.14 -5.96 23.98
N SER A 527 -0.77 -5.81 23.01
CA SER A 527 -1.18 -4.49 22.48
C SER A 527 -2.56 -4.55 21.85
N ASP A 528 -3.21 -3.38 21.82
CA ASP A 528 -4.27 -3.06 20.88
C ASP A 528 -3.72 -2.08 19.84
N ARG A 529 -4.34 -0.92 19.64
CA ARG A 529 -3.74 0.16 18.83
C ARG A 529 -2.67 0.91 19.63
N ILE A 530 -1.70 1.48 18.96
CA ILE A 530 -0.63 2.27 19.61
C ILE A 530 -1.20 3.43 20.44
N ASN A 531 -2.30 4.03 19.98
CA ASN A 531 -2.91 5.25 20.53
C ASN A 531 -4.28 5.01 21.17
N LEU A 532 -4.69 3.75 21.34
CA LEU A 532 -5.98 3.38 21.95
C LEU A 532 -5.91 1.95 22.47
N ALA A 533 -6.28 1.74 23.72
CA ALA A 533 -6.60 0.44 24.29
C ALA A 533 -8.13 0.16 24.16
N ARG A 534 -8.70 -0.69 24.99
CA ARG A 534 -10.14 -1.04 25.09
C ARG A 534 -10.62 -2.07 24.06
N ASP A 535 -9.73 -2.94 23.62
CA ASP A 535 -10.06 -4.07 22.75
C ASP A 535 -9.65 -5.40 23.38
N ASN A 536 -9.56 -6.46 22.60
CA ASN A 536 -9.23 -7.83 23.05
C ASN A 536 -7.88 -7.93 23.77
N GLY A 537 -6.89 -7.13 23.38
CA GLY A 537 -5.59 -7.07 24.05
C GLY A 537 -5.69 -6.55 25.48
N GLU A 538 -6.45 -5.47 25.71
CA GLU A 538 -6.70 -4.96 27.06
C GLU A 538 -7.50 -5.98 27.92
N ALA A 539 -8.56 -6.55 27.36
CA ALA A 539 -9.38 -7.53 28.09
C ALA A 539 -8.53 -8.72 28.58
N LEU A 540 -7.69 -9.27 27.70
CA LEU A 540 -6.80 -10.35 28.06
C LEU A 540 -5.70 -9.88 29.05
N PHE A 541 -5.18 -8.66 28.90
CA PHE A 541 -4.21 -8.09 29.82
C PHE A 541 -4.77 -7.94 31.22
N GLN A 542 -6.00 -7.48 31.37
CA GLN A 542 -6.69 -7.41 32.66
C GLN A 542 -6.87 -8.80 33.28
N TYR A 543 -7.28 -9.80 32.51
CA TYR A 543 -7.41 -11.17 32.97
C TYR A 543 -6.07 -11.74 33.47
N LEU A 544 -5.01 -11.62 32.68
CA LEU A 544 -3.67 -12.14 33.01
C LEU A 544 -3.05 -11.49 34.25
N ASN A 545 -3.40 -10.23 34.57
CA ASN A 545 -2.92 -9.56 35.80
C ASN A 545 -3.74 -9.96 37.05
N ARG A 546 -4.83 -10.72 36.90
CA ARG A 546 -5.67 -11.22 38.01
C ARG A 546 -5.35 -12.67 38.40
N ILE A 547 -4.69 -13.41 37.52
CA ILE A 547 -4.35 -14.82 37.73
C ILE A 547 -2.85 -14.99 37.98
N ASP A 548 -2.46 -16.14 38.51
CA ASP A 548 -1.05 -16.53 38.56
C ASP A 548 -0.60 -17.04 37.19
N THR A 549 0.26 -16.31 36.55
CA THR A 549 0.86 -16.66 35.25
C THR A 549 2.19 -17.43 35.39
N GLY A 550 2.61 -17.78 36.60
CA GLY A 550 3.82 -18.53 36.89
C GLY A 550 5.11 -17.76 36.48
N ASN A 551 5.83 -18.30 35.49
CA ASN A 551 7.08 -17.70 35.04
C ASN A 551 6.88 -16.70 33.89
N VAL A 552 5.66 -16.25 33.59
CA VAL A 552 5.37 -15.30 32.51
C VAL A 552 5.29 -13.87 33.04
N ASP A 553 6.07 -12.98 32.47
CA ASP A 553 5.96 -11.54 32.69
C ASP A 553 5.13 -10.94 31.55
N VAL A 554 4.03 -10.29 31.92
CA VAL A 554 3.07 -9.70 30.98
C VAL A 554 3.26 -8.18 30.91
N TYR A 555 3.39 -7.64 29.71
CA TYR A 555 3.57 -6.23 29.43
C TYR A 555 2.56 -5.74 28.41
N PHE A 556 2.09 -4.51 28.56
CA PHE A 556 1.22 -3.86 27.57
C PHE A 556 1.97 -2.74 26.84
N ASP A 557 1.97 -2.79 25.49
CA ASP A 557 2.60 -1.80 24.62
C ASP A 557 1.58 -0.75 24.18
N ILE A 558 1.84 0.52 24.51
CA ILE A 558 0.98 1.65 24.17
C ILE A 558 1.81 2.95 24.13
N SER A 559 1.41 3.92 23.31
CA SER A 559 2.06 5.22 23.21
C SER A 559 1.94 6.01 24.52
N LYS A 560 3.06 6.60 24.96
CA LYS A 560 3.08 7.50 26.13
C LYS A 560 2.16 8.73 25.96
N LYS A 561 1.81 9.10 24.73
CA LYS A 561 0.90 10.20 24.40
C LYS A 561 -0.58 9.80 24.42
N CYS A 562 -0.87 8.51 24.56
CA CYS A 562 -2.23 8.00 24.58
C CYS A 562 -2.94 8.38 25.87
N SER A 563 -4.21 8.79 25.81
CA SER A 563 -5.05 9.09 26.97
C SER A 563 -5.23 7.88 27.92
N ASP A 564 -5.18 6.67 27.36
CA ASP A 564 -5.30 5.43 28.15
C ASP A 564 -3.98 5.03 28.85
N TYR A 565 -2.84 5.68 28.59
CA TYR A 565 -1.53 5.27 29.10
C TYR A 565 -1.47 5.15 30.63
N GLU A 566 -1.92 6.19 31.35
CA GLU A 566 -1.91 6.16 32.81
C GLU A 566 -2.95 5.18 33.40
N ARG A 567 -4.10 5.03 32.76
CA ARG A 567 -5.11 4.03 33.11
C ARG A 567 -4.56 2.60 32.98
N MET A 568 -3.85 2.30 31.89
CA MET A 568 -3.26 0.97 31.67
C MET A 568 -2.15 0.63 32.70
N LYS A 569 -1.41 1.61 33.16
CA LYS A 569 -0.42 1.44 34.27
C LYS A 569 -1.05 1.02 35.59
N GLN A 570 -2.31 1.37 35.84
CA GLN A 570 -3.03 0.94 37.04
C GLN A 570 -3.43 -0.54 36.96
N ILE A 571 -3.52 -1.10 35.74
CA ILE A 571 -3.84 -2.52 35.50
C ILE A 571 -2.61 -3.40 35.63
N GLY A 572 -1.46 -2.96 35.08
CA GLY A 572 -0.25 -3.78 35.10
C GLY A 572 0.97 -3.10 34.49
N LYS A 573 1.98 -3.89 34.12
CA LYS A 573 3.25 -3.39 33.57
C LYS A 573 3.06 -2.85 32.14
N VAL A 574 3.35 -1.57 31.92
CA VAL A 574 3.24 -0.90 30.61
C VAL A 574 4.61 -0.54 30.03
N VAL A 575 4.77 -0.68 28.74
CA VAL A 575 5.98 -0.32 27.99
C VAL A 575 5.61 0.76 26.96
N PRO A 576 6.29 1.94 27.00
CA PRO A 576 6.03 3.00 26.02
C PRO A 576 6.44 2.60 24.61
N HIS A 577 5.49 2.58 23.68
CA HIS A 577 5.75 2.25 22.27
C HIS A 577 6.91 3.07 21.67
N GLY A 578 7.76 2.43 20.85
CA GLY A 578 8.87 3.06 20.16
C GLY A 578 10.07 3.42 21.05
N SER A 579 10.00 3.22 22.39
CA SER A 579 11.13 3.45 23.30
C SER A 579 12.22 2.38 23.15
N PHE A 580 13.43 2.67 23.63
CA PHE A 580 14.50 1.67 23.72
C PHE A 580 14.06 0.44 24.54
N ARG A 581 13.33 0.68 25.63
CA ARG A 581 12.76 -0.38 26.48
C ARG A 581 11.81 -1.27 25.69
N TYR A 582 10.92 -0.67 24.89
CA TYR A 582 10.05 -1.41 23.98
C TYR A 582 10.83 -2.30 23.01
N CYS A 583 11.88 -1.75 22.37
CA CYS A 583 12.73 -2.54 21.45
C CYS A 583 13.38 -3.75 22.15
N MET A 584 13.78 -3.62 23.39
CA MET A 584 14.39 -4.75 24.16
C MET A 584 13.35 -5.82 24.50
N TYR A 585 12.17 -5.42 24.94
CA TYR A 585 11.07 -6.37 25.19
C TYR A 585 10.64 -7.04 23.88
N PHE A 586 10.46 -6.29 22.81
CA PHE A 586 10.10 -6.84 21.50
C PHE A 586 11.11 -7.88 21.00
N LEU A 587 12.41 -7.56 21.04
CA LEU A 587 13.47 -8.51 20.63
C LEU A 587 13.57 -9.73 21.55
N SER A 588 13.04 -9.67 22.75
CA SER A 588 13.13 -10.73 23.76
C SER A 588 11.80 -11.42 24.06
N ALA A 589 10.73 -10.96 23.42
CA ALA A 589 9.39 -11.54 23.60
C ALA A 589 9.36 -13.01 23.17
N ASP A 590 8.65 -13.82 23.96
CA ASP A 590 8.26 -15.19 23.61
C ASP A 590 6.91 -15.18 22.87
N LYS A 591 6.01 -14.26 23.25
CA LYS A 591 4.73 -14.02 22.55
C LYS A 591 4.54 -12.54 22.30
N ILE A 592 4.07 -12.20 21.11
CA ILE A 592 3.45 -10.90 20.79
C ILE A 592 1.97 -11.17 20.59
N ILE A 593 1.13 -10.50 21.35
CA ILE A 593 -0.32 -10.77 21.42
C ILE A 593 -1.05 -9.47 21.10
N SER A 594 -1.85 -9.43 20.05
CA SER A 594 -2.51 -8.19 19.65
C SER A 594 -3.89 -8.41 19.02
N ALA A 595 -4.78 -7.45 19.27
CA ALA A 595 -6.04 -7.35 18.55
C ALA A 595 -5.86 -6.85 17.11
N HIS A 596 -4.69 -6.28 16.77
CA HIS A 596 -4.35 -5.75 15.45
C HIS A 596 -3.18 -6.50 14.82
N ILE A 597 -3.11 -6.45 13.48
CA ILE A 597 -2.15 -7.21 12.67
C ILE A 597 -1.34 -6.32 11.72
N ASP A 598 -1.33 -5.01 11.98
CA ASP A 598 -0.58 -4.03 11.21
C ASP A 598 0.94 -4.24 11.34
N GLU A 599 1.69 -3.69 10.39
CA GLU A 599 3.15 -3.89 10.36
C GLU A 599 3.84 -3.43 11.64
N TYR A 600 3.38 -2.36 12.28
CA TYR A 600 3.97 -1.85 13.52
C TYR A 600 3.87 -2.82 14.71
N VAL A 601 2.89 -3.74 14.70
CA VAL A 601 2.71 -4.76 15.76
C VAL A 601 3.80 -5.82 15.68
N ILE A 602 4.11 -6.29 14.48
CA ILE A 602 5.04 -7.41 14.23
C ILE A 602 6.43 -6.96 13.78
N ASN A 603 6.68 -5.66 13.75
CA ASN A 603 7.94 -5.07 13.30
C ASN A 603 8.25 -3.74 14.00
N ALA A 604 8.96 -3.78 15.11
CA ALA A 604 9.41 -2.61 15.87
C ALA A 604 10.51 -1.77 15.18
N PHE A 605 11.04 -2.22 14.03
CA PHE A 605 12.26 -1.65 13.43
C PHE A 605 12.06 -1.12 12.00
N GLY A 606 10.85 -1.18 11.46
CA GLY A 606 10.53 -0.72 10.11
C GLY A 606 11.47 -1.34 9.08
N VAL A 607 12.03 -0.53 8.20
CA VAL A 607 12.99 -0.95 7.15
C VAL A 607 14.29 -1.57 7.68
N LYS A 608 14.62 -1.38 8.97
CA LYS A 608 15.81 -1.97 9.62
C LYS A 608 15.58 -3.39 10.15
N ARG A 609 14.37 -3.94 10.02
CA ARG A 609 14.02 -5.31 10.41
C ARG A 609 15.03 -6.34 9.90
N ASP A 610 15.45 -6.24 8.65
CA ASP A 610 16.34 -7.20 7.99
C ASP A 610 17.69 -7.39 8.69
N TYR A 611 18.14 -6.41 9.45
CA TYR A 611 19.39 -6.50 10.25
C TYR A 611 19.19 -7.18 11.61
N LEU A 612 17.95 -7.40 12.04
CA LEU A 612 17.61 -7.88 13.37
C LEU A 612 16.68 -9.09 13.37
N LYS A 613 16.03 -9.44 12.25
CA LYS A 613 14.99 -10.46 12.18
C LYS A 613 15.43 -11.86 12.64
N ASN A 614 16.71 -12.19 12.54
CA ASN A 614 17.24 -13.45 13.08
C ASN A 614 17.37 -13.48 14.61
N LEU A 615 17.02 -12.38 15.28
CA LEU A 615 16.87 -12.35 16.74
C LEU A 615 15.42 -12.57 17.20
N PHE A 616 14.44 -12.45 16.28
CA PHE A 616 13.03 -12.63 16.63
C PHE A 616 12.77 -14.09 17.01
N ARG A 617 12.04 -14.30 18.09
CA ARG A 617 11.74 -15.63 18.65
C ARG A 617 10.27 -15.81 18.99
N PHE A 618 9.52 -14.72 18.93
CA PHE A 618 8.13 -14.71 19.38
C PHE A 618 7.20 -15.49 18.44
N ASP A 619 6.19 -16.09 19.04
CA ASP A 619 4.98 -16.47 18.36
C ASP A 619 4.04 -15.28 18.32
N PHE A 620 3.42 -15.04 17.19
CA PHE A 620 2.41 -14.00 17.05
C PHE A 620 1.01 -14.57 17.28
N VAL A 621 0.32 -14.02 18.29
CA VAL A 621 -1.05 -14.35 18.65
C VAL A 621 -1.95 -13.21 18.18
N PHE A 622 -2.86 -13.52 17.27
CA PHE A 622 -3.81 -12.57 16.73
C PHE A 622 -5.18 -12.77 17.36
N LEU A 623 -5.59 -11.81 18.20
CA LEU A 623 -6.86 -11.84 18.94
C LEU A 623 -8.04 -11.32 18.12
N GLN A 624 -7.80 -10.71 16.95
CA GLN A 624 -8.71 -9.92 16.14
C GLN A 624 -9.29 -8.69 16.89
N HIS A 625 -9.78 -7.72 16.16
CA HIS A 625 -10.49 -6.54 16.70
C HIS A 625 -12.00 -6.58 16.38
N GLY A 626 -12.43 -7.48 15.54
CA GLY A 626 -13.80 -7.75 15.12
C GLY A 626 -13.88 -9.09 14.43
N LEU A 627 -15.05 -9.67 14.40
CA LEU A 627 -15.29 -10.93 13.73
C LEU A 627 -15.07 -10.79 12.24
N THR A 628 -14.27 -11.67 11.66
CA THR A 628 -13.98 -11.71 10.23
C THR A 628 -15.15 -12.37 9.50
N LYS A 629 -15.99 -11.57 8.84
CA LYS A 629 -17.14 -12.04 8.03
C LYS A 629 -16.88 -12.02 6.53
N ASP A 630 -15.95 -11.16 6.09
CA ASP A 630 -15.56 -10.97 4.70
C ASP A 630 -14.27 -11.74 4.38
N ASP A 631 -13.97 -11.99 3.11
CA ASP A 631 -12.70 -12.64 2.75
C ASP A 631 -11.53 -11.65 2.87
N LEU A 632 -10.63 -11.94 3.81
CA LEU A 632 -9.40 -11.19 4.06
C LEU A 632 -8.14 -11.97 3.67
N SER A 633 -8.28 -13.11 2.98
CA SER A 633 -7.16 -13.98 2.62
C SER A 633 -6.10 -13.28 1.78
N GLY A 634 -6.46 -12.26 1.01
CA GLY A 634 -5.54 -11.46 0.22
C GLY A 634 -4.43 -10.80 1.06
N TRP A 635 -4.66 -10.47 2.33
CA TRP A 635 -3.67 -9.80 3.18
C TRP A 635 -3.41 -10.43 4.55
N VAL A 636 -4.35 -11.21 5.11
CA VAL A 636 -4.23 -11.90 6.42
C VAL A 636 -3.74 -13.34 6.30
N ASN A 637 -3.20 -13.74 5.15
CA ASN A 637 -2.67 -15.08 4.95
C ASN A 637 -1.32 -15.32 5.66
N ARG A 638 -0.94 -16.59 5.79
CA ARG A 638 0.29 -17.04 6.47
C ARG A 638 1.55 -16.38 5.91
N PHE A 639 1.66 -16.22 4.58
CA PHE A 639 2.83 -15.64 3.92
C PHE A 639 2.99 -14.14 4.21
N ASN A 640 1.91 -13.44 4.53
CA ASN A 640 1.94 -12.02 4.88
C ASN A 640 2.09 -11.78 6.38
N LYS A 641 1.58 -12.68 7.25
CA LYS A 641 1.40 -12.40 8.69
C LYS A 641 2.03 -13.42 9.65
N ASN A 642 2.18 -14.68 9.27
CA ASN A 642 2.75 -15.77 10.11
C ASN A 642 2.17 -15.81 11.52
N ILE A 643 0.85 -15.99 11.62
CA ILE A 643 0.14 -16.08 12.89
C ILE A 643 0.34 -17.49 13.48
N SER A 644 0.78 -17.57 14.73
CA SER A 644 0.94 -18.83 15.47
C SER A 644 -0.34 -19.26 16.21
N LEU A 645 -1.19 -18.29 16.54
CA LEU A 645 -2.55 -18.54 17.07
C LEU A 645 -3.50 -17.48 16.50
N PHE A 646 -4.47 -17.91 15.73
CA PHE A 646 -5.55 -17.11 15.18
C PHE A 646 -6.81 -17.38 15.99
N VAL A 647 -7.22 -16.43 16.82
CA VAL A 647 -8.40 -16.53 17.67
C VAL A 647 -9.64 -16.27 16.85
N THR A 648 -10.65 -17.16 16.92
CA THR A 648 -11.97 -17.02 16.31
C THR A 648 -13.09 -17.17 17.33
N ALA A 649 -14.23 -16.53 17.07
CA ALA A 649 -15.38 -16.54 17.98
C ALA A 649 -16.57 -17.34 17.44
N ALA A 650 -16.68 -17.50 16.13
CA ALA A 650 -17.81 -18.15 15.48
C ALA A 650 -17.36 -19.39 14.69
N LYS A 651 -18.27 -20.40 14.63
CA LYS A 651 -18.01 -21.65 13.90
C LYS A 651 -17.80 -21.42 12.40
N PRO A 652 -18.65 -20.63 11.70
CA PRO A 652 -18.43 -20.35 10.28
C PRO A 652 -17.15 -19.53 10.02
N GLU A 653 -16.80 -18.62 10.92
CA GLU A 653 -15.54 -17.86 10.85
C GLU A 653 -14.32 -18.79 10.89
N TYR A 654 -14.29 -19.69 11.88
CA TYR A 654 -13.26 -20.72 12.00
C TYR A 654 -13.12 -21.52 10.71
N GLN A 655 -14.24 -22.04 10.19
CA GLN A 655 -14.29 -22.87 9.00
C GLN A 655 -13.79 -22.10 7.76
N SER A 656 -14.22 -20.84 7.59
CA SER A 656 -13.81 -20.00 6.46
C SER A 656 -12.31 -19.72 6.43
N ILE A 657 -11.67 -19.64 7.61
CA ILE A 657 -10.22 -19.39 7.70
C ILE A 657 -9.45 -20.70 7.45
N VAL A 658 -9.92 -21.84 7.98
CA VAL A 658 -9.24 -23.13 7.83
C VAL A 658 -9.34 -23.65 6.40
N ASP A 659 -10.52 -23.54 5.78
CA ASP A 659 -10.78 -24.06 4.43
C ASP A 659 -10.43 -23.04 3.33
N GLY A 660 -10.33 -21.77 3.68
CA GLY A 660 -10.08 -20.66 2.74
C GLY A 660 -8.59 -20.48 2.39
N ASN A 661 -8.34 -19.50 1.55
CA ASN A 661 -7.00 -19.19 1.04
C ASN A 661 -6.08 -18.46 2.05
N TYR A 662 -6.32 -18.68 3.37
CA TYR A 662 -5.48 -18.07 4.42
C TYR A 662 -4.21 -18.86 4.70
N PHE A 663 -4.16 -20.16 4.34
CA PHE A 663 -3.02 -21.06 4.58
C PHE A 663 -2.69 -21.27 6.06
N TYR A 664 -3.69 -21.16 6.93
CA TYR A 664 -3.67 -21.63 8.31
C TYR A 664 -4.49 -22.92 8.44
N THR A 665 -4.15 -23.73 9.41
CA THR A 665 -4.81 -25.00 9.69
C THR A 665 -5.48 -24.97 11.07
N ASP A 666 -6.13 -26.06 11.44
CA ASP A 666 -6.64 -26.29 12.79
C ASP A 666 -5.56 -26.20 13.89
N LYS A 667 -4.28 -26.27 13.52
CA LYS A 667 -3.17 -26.08 14.46
C LYS A 667 -3.07 -24.63 14.92
N GLU A 668 -3.16 -23.69 13.98
CA GLU A 668 -3.05 -22.26 14.24
C GLU A 668 -4.38 -21.59 14.58
N VAL A 669 -5.50 -22.03 13.96
CA VAL A 669 -6.83 -21.44 14.18
C VAL A 669 -7.51 -22.10 15.37
N LYS A 670 -7.99 -21.28 16.32
CA LYS A 670 -8.67 -21.80 17.52
C LYS A 670 -9.97 -21.07 17.78
N LEU A 671 -11.01 -21.87 17.97
CA LEU A 671 -12.36 -21.41 18.29
C LEU A 671 -12.49 -21.22 19.82
N THR A 672 -12.15 -20.02 20.31
CA THR A 672 -12.09 -19.70 21.75
C THR A 672 -13.12 -18.67 22.20
N GLY A 673 -13.63 -17.86 21.27
CA GLY A 673 -14.29 -16.59 21.57
C GLY A 673 -13.29 -15.45 21.77
N PHE A 674 -13.77 -14.22 21.74
CA PHE A 674 -12.92 -13.03 21.90
C PHE A 674 -12.79 -12.62 23.36
N PRO A 675 -11.59 -12.25 23.85
CA PRO A 675 -11.37 -11.85 25.24
C PRO A 675 -12.34 -10.78 25.75
N ARG A 676 -12.66 -9.76 24.94
CA ARG A 676 -13.57 -8.67 25.33
C ARG A 676 -15.02 -9.11 25.53
N PHE A 677 -15.41 -10.27 25.01
CA PHE A 677 -16.75 -10.81 25.19
C PHE A 677 -17.05 -11.15 26.64
N ASP A 678 -16.02 -11.41 27.47
CA ASP A 678 -16.20 -11.60 28.90
C ASP A 678 -16.80 -10.37 29.61
N ASN A 679 -16.70 -9.19 29.00
CA ASN A 679 -17.26 -7.95 29.51
C ASN A 679 -18.66 -7.63 28.94
N LEU A 680 -19.17 -8.43 28.00
CA LEU A 680 -20.46 -8.25 27.36
C LEU A 680 -21.55 -8.97 28.14
N VAL A 681 -22.03 -8.37 29.22
CA VAL A 681 -23.07 -8.94 30.11
C VAL A 681 -24.33 -8.09 30.07
N ALA A 682 -25.44 -8.65 29.65
CA ALA A 682 -26.71 -7.94 29.40
C ALA A 682 -27.47 -7.44 30.66
N ASN A 683 -26.87 -7.49 31.86
CA ASN A 683 -27.52 -7.14 33.14
C ASN A 683 -27.69 -5.64 33.41
N LYS A 684 -27.24 -4.76 32.52
CA LYS A 684 -27.33 -3.28 32.66
C LYS A 684 -28.08 -2.61 31.51
N THR A 685 -28.93 -3.37 30.82
CA THR A 685 -29.68 -2.87 29.66
C THR A 685 -30.69 -1.79 30.07
N LYS A 686 -30.71 -0.70 29.36
CA LYS A 686 -31.65 0.43 29.52
C LYS A 686 -32.59 0.47 28.31
N LYS A 687 -33.72 1.14 28.43
CA LYS A 687 -34.63 1.45 27.32
C LYS A 687 -33.99 2.51 26.41
N GLN A 688 -32.92 2.09 25.73
CA GLN A 688 -32.15 2.96 24.84
C GLN A 688 -31.83 2.24 23.54
N ILE A 689 -31.89 2.97 22.43
CA ILE A 689 -31.60 2.50 21.07
C ILE A 689 -30.33 3.19 20.59
N ILE A 690 -29.40 2.42 20.00
CA ILE A 690 -28.23 2.97 19.33
C ILE A 690 -28.36 2.81 17.81
N ILE A 691 -28.16 3.92 17.09
CA ILE A 691 -28.10 3.94 15.62
C ILE A 691 -26.64 4.17 15.25
N LEU A 692 -26.01 3.17 14.62
CA LEU A 692 -24.56 3.13 14.38
C LEU A 692 -24.25 2.63 12.97
N PRO A 693 -24.35 3.50 11.94
CA PRO A 693 -24.06 3.14 10.56
C PRO A 693 -22.57 2.98 10.27
N THR A 694 -22.24 2.09 9.35
CA THR A 694 -20.89 1.94 8.80
C THR A 694 -20.53 3.13 7.92
N TRP A 695 -19.29 3.55 7.92
CA TRP A 695 -18.82 4.61 7.04
C TRP A 695 -18.80 4.21 5.56
N ARG A 696 -18.93 5.19 4.68
CA ARG A 696 -18.84 5.02 3.22
C ARG A 696 -17.52 5.61 2.74
N LYS A 697 -16.67 4.78 2.13
CA LYS A 697 -15.34 5.20 1.68
C LYS A 697 -15.40 6.36 0.68
N GLN A 698 -16.35 6.34 -0.24
CA GLN A 698 -16.55 7.38 -1.25
C GLN A 698 -17.03 8.73 -0.68
N LEU A 699 -17.57 8.74 0.54
CA LEU A 699 -18.02 9.97 1.23
C LEU A 699 -16.98 10.52 2.20
N ALA A 700 -15.89 9.80 2.44
CA ALA A 700 -14.84 10.19 3.39
C ALA A 700 -13.69 10.88 2.66
N ASN A 701 -13.48 12.18 2.92
CA ASN A 701 -12.33 12.93 2.43
C ASN A 701 -11.02 12.46 3.09
N SER A 702 -9.91 12.94 2.57
CA SER A 702 -8.57 12.66 3.09
C SER A 702 -8.37 13.11 4.54
N ILE A 703 -7.33 12.61 5.19
CA ILE A 703 -6.95 12.99 6.56
C ILE A 703 -6.05 14.22 6.50
N ASP A 704 -6.42 15.27 7.24
CA ASP A 704 -5.53 16.40 7.49
C ASP A 704 -4.37 15.96 8.39
N GLN A 705 -3.15 16.10 7.89
CA GLN A 705 -1.94 15.66 8.59
C GLN A 705 -1.57 16.51 9.83
N LYS A 706 -2.06 17.75 9.93
CA LYS A 706 -1.80 18.60 11.08
C LYS A 706 -2.67 18.23 12.26
N THR A 707 -3.95 17.93 11.99
CA THR A 707 -4.93 17.59 13.01
C THR A 707 -5.08 16.09 13.22
N GLY A 708 -4.74 15.27 12.20
CA GLY A 708 -4.98 13.83 12.18
C GLY A 708 -6.45 13.46 11.99
N GLN A 709 -7.30 14.41 11.69
CA GLN A 709 -8.74 14.28 11.45
C GLN A 709 -9.01 14.27 9.94
N ARG A 710 -10.17 13.75 9.52
CA ARG A 710 -10.58 13.84 8.10
C ARG A 710 -11.04 15.26 7.79
N ILE A 711 -10.86 15.66 6.54
CA ILE A 711 -11.35 16.94 6.03
C ILE A 711 -12.86 16.83 5.85
N TYR A 712 -13.60 17.88 6.24
CA TYR A 712 -15.04 17.98 6.03
C TYR A 712 -15.41 17.82 4.55
N ASN A 713 -16.52 17.13 4.26
CA ASN A 713 -17.02 16.92 2.89
C ASN A 713 -18.27 17.76 2.64
N ASP A 714 -18.16 18.84 1.89
CA ASP A 714 -19.24 19.77 1.58
C ASP A 714 -20.41 19.14 0.81
N THR A 715 -20.16 18.02 0.12
CA THR A 715 -21.20 17.30 -0.64
C THR A 715 -21.91 16.23 0.18
N PHE A 716 -21.49 15.97 1.42
CA PHE A 716 -22.00 14.90 2.26
C PHE A 716 -23.53 14.98 2.44
N LYS A 717 -24.08 16.18 2.65
CA LYS A 717 -25.52 16.42 2.81
C LYS A 717 -26.37 16.04 1.58
N ASN A 718 -25.76 15.99 0.40
CA ASN A 718 -26.44 15.58 -0.82
C ASN A 718 -26.53 14.06 -0.99
N SER A 719 -25.75 13.31 -0.21
CA SER A 719 -25.67 11.85 -0.31
C SER A 719 -26.97 11.16 0.14
N ALA A 720 -27.25 9.99 -0.45
CA ALA A 720 -28.33 9.13 -0.02
C ALA A 720 -28.14 8.68 1.44
N PHE A 721 -26.89 8.47 1.85
CA PHE A 721 -26.51 8.10 3.22
C PHE A 721 -26.95 9.17 4.25
N PHE A 722 -26.61 10.44 4.03
CA PHE A 722 -27.01 11.52 4.93
C PHE A 722 -28.54 11.62 4.99
N LYS A 723 -29.20 11.71 3.82
CA LYS A 723 -30.65 11.89 3.72
C LYS A 723 -31.43 10.76 4.40
N PHE A 724 -30.95 9.53 4.30
CA PHE A 724 -31.58 8.38 4.93
C PHE A 724 -31.54 8.49 6.47
N TYR A 725 -30.36 8.69 7.04
CA TYR A 725 -30.23 8.72 8.49
C TYR A 725 -30.76 10.01 9.12
N ASP A 726 -30.63 11.15 8.46
CA ASP A 726 -31.22 12.40 8.90
C ASP A 726 -32.75 12.30 8.96
N ARG A 727 -33.36 11.75 7.90
CA ARG A 727 -34.80 11.47 7.90
C ARG A 727 -35.20 10.46 8.99
N LEU A 728 -34.40 9.40 9.21
CA LEU A 728 -34.68 8.35 10.18
C LEU A 728 -34.75 8.89 11.62
N ILE A 729 -33.81 9.72 12.00
CA ILE A 729 -33.76 10.28 13.37
C ILE A 729 -34.82 11.35 13.61
N GLN A 730 -35.50 11.83 12.57
CA GLN A 730 -36.59 12.83 12.63
C GLN A 730 -37.96 12.19 12.30
N ASP A 731 -38.09 10.88 12.12
CA ASP A 731 -39.36 10.25 11.77
C ASP A 731 -40.35 10.29 12.96
N GLU A 732 -41.40 11.08 12.88
CA GLU A 732 -42.37 11.26 13.95
C GLU A 732 -43.04 9.96 14.39
N ARG A 733 -43.31 9.01 13.47
CA ARG A 733 -43.88 7.70 13.82
C ARG A 733 -42.96 6.92 14.76
N LEU A 734 -41.65 6.98 14.49
CA LEU A 734 -40.61 6.37 15.31
C LEU A 734 -40.50 7.10 16.65
N LEU A 735 -40.41 8.42 16.63
CA LEU A 735 -40.27 9.25 17.84
C LEU A 735 -41.48 9.09 18.78
N ASP A 736 -42.71 9.06 18.23
CA ASP A 736 -43.93 8.86 19.03
C ASP A 736 -43.98 7.45 19.65
N CYS A 737 -43.62 6.42 18.88
CA CYS A 737 -43.50 5.06 19.42
C CYS A 737 -42.43 4.99 20.53
N MET A 738 -41.29 5.66 20.38
CA MET A 738 -40.23 5.71 21.40
C MET A 738 -40.74 6.43 22.68
N ARG A 739 -41.44 7.57 22.56
CA ARG A 739 -42.04 8.29 23.69
C ARG A 739 -43.06 7.44 24.42
N GLU A 740 -43.96 6.79 23.67
CA GLU A 740 -45.04 5.95 24.24
C GLU A 740 -44.45 4.78 25.06
N HIS A 741 -43.37 4.15 24.61
CA HIS A 741 -42.75 3.01 25.28
C HIS A 741 -41.60 3.37 26.22
N GLY A 742 -41.27 4.66 26.35
CA GLY A 742 -40.25 5.20 27.26
C GLY A 742 -38.80 4.91 26.78
N TYR A 743 -38.58 4.84 25.46
CA TYR A 743 -37.25 4.65 24.87
C TYR A 743 -36.62 6.02 24.55
N THR A 744 -35.29 6.08 24.72
CA THR A 744 -34.44 7.14 24.18
C THR A 744 -33.52 6.60 23.11
N GLY A 745 -32.99 7.47 22.26
CA GLY A 745 -32.10 7.08 21.18
C GLY A 745 -30.75 7.80 21.21
N LYS A 746 -29.77 7.18 20.62
CA LYS A 746 -28.43 7.76 20.40
C LYS A 746 -28.00 7.49 18.97
N PHE A 747 -27.73 8.58 18.22
CA PHE A 747 -27.15 8.48 16.89
C PHE A 747 -25.64 8.71 16.95
N CYS A 748 -24.86 7.82 16.36
CA CYS A 748 -23.41 7.82 16.43
C CYS A 748 -22.81 7.58 15.03
N LEU A 749 -21.98 8.46 14.55
CA LEU A 749 -21.22 8.22 13.33
C LEU A 749 -19.93 7.46 13.59
N HIS A 750 -19.51 6.69 12.59
CA HIS A 750 -18.18 6.08 12.59
C HIS A 750 -17.10 7.17 12.60
N VAL A 751 -15.96 6.92 13.24
CA VAL A 751 -14.83 7.87 13.37
C VAL A 751 -14.37 8.46 12.02
N ASN A 752 -14.52 7.73 10.91
CA ASN A 752 -14.19 8.20 9.58
C ASN A 752 -15.20 9.21 8.98
N HIS A 753 -16.32 9.46 9.64
CA HIS A 753 -17.32 10.48 9.28
C HIS A 753 -17.59 11.47 10.42
N MET A 754 -16.77 11.47 11.47
CA MET A 754 -17.01 12.29 12.65
C MET A 754 -17.04 13.79 12.34
N GLU A 755 -16.31 14.24 11.32
CA GLU A 755 -16.30 15.65 10.87
C GLU A 755 -17.67 16.13 10.33
N GLN A 756 -18.54 15.21 9.92
CA GLN A 756 -19.90 15.46 9.45
C GLN A 756 -20.95 15.37 10.56
N ILE A 757 -20.58 15.06 11.79
CA ILE A 757 -21.56 14.85 12.87
C ILE A 757 -22.43 16.10 13.14
N GLY A 758 -21.86 17.29 12.96
CA GLY A 758 -22.56 18.57 13.10
C GLY A 758 -23.61 18.85 12.03
N ASP A 759 -23.68 18.04 10.97
CA ASP A 759 -24.74 18.13 9.95
C ASP A 759 -26.08 17.55 10.42
N TYR A 760 -26.05 16.67 11.43
CA TYR A 760 -27.24 16.02 12.00
C TYR A 760 -27.74 16.80 13.22
N HIS A 761 -29.07 16.83 13.38
CA HIS A 761 -29.71 17.52 14.47
C HIS A 761 -30.46 16.52 15.36
N GLY A 762 -30.13 16.49 16.64
CA GLY A 762 -30.88 15.71 17.62
C GLY A 762 -32.22 16.32 17.95
N ASN A 763 -33.03 15.57 18.71
CA ASN A 763 -34.32 16.00 19.23
C ASN A 763 -34.47 15.54 20.70
N ASP A 764 -35.67 15.68 21.27
CA ASP A 764 -35.96 15.33 22.67
C ASP A 764 -35.85 13.83 22.94
N VAL A 765 -35.91 12.98 21.91
CA VAL A 765 -35.87 11.49 21.99
C VAL A 765 -34.52 10.93 21.58
N ILE A 766 -33.95 11.42 20.44
CA ILE A 766 -32.69 10.91 19.86
C ILE A 766 -31.62 11.98 19.97
N GLN A 767 -30.57 11.67 20.72
CA GLN A 767 -29.40 12.53 20.89
C GLN A 767 -28.29 12.18 19.89
N ILE A 768 -27.61 13.22 19.40
CA ILE A 768 -26.40 13.08 18.58
C ILE A 768 -25.19 12.88 19.50
N HIS A 769 -24.42 11.82 19.28
CA HIS A 769 -23.20 11.57 20.07
C HIS A 769 -21.98 12.14 19.38
N GLU A 770 -21.33 13.09 20.03
CA GLU A 770 -20.06 13.66 19.59
C GLU A 770 -18.87 12.97 20.27
N GLY A 771 -17.84 12.60 19.49
CA GLY A 771 -16.59 12.05 19.99
C GLY A 771 -16.49 10.53 19.98
N ALA A 772 -15.45 10.01 20.64
CA ALA A 772 -15.14 8.58 20.63
C ALA A 772 -16.10 7.76 21.50
N LEU A 773 -16.65 6.69 20.95
CA LEU A 773 -17.53 5.76 21.65
C LEU A 773 -16.74 4.80 22.55
N ASN A 774 -17.31 4.52 23.72
CA ASN A 774 -16.95 3.35 24.49
C ASN A 774 -17.89 2.20 24.10
N TYR A 775 -17.51 1.45 23.05
CA TYR A 775 -18.34 0.41 22.46
C TYR A 775 -18.85 -0.62 23.49
N GLN A 776 -17.99 -1.09 24.40
CA GLN A 776 -18.42 -2.08 25.42
C GLN A 776 -19.53 -1.53 26.30
N LYS A 777 -19.43 -0.30 26.77
CA LYS A 777 -20.46 0.35 27.57
C LYS A 777 -21.75 0.53 26.76
N GLU A 778 -21.64 1.07 25.56
CA GLU A 778 -22.81 1.28 24.68
C GLU A 778 -23.51 -0.03 24.37
N PHE A 779 -22.79 -1.09 24.09
CA PHE A 779 -23.40 -2.39 23.79
C PHE A 779 -24.14 -2.97 25.01
N VAL A 780 -23.58 -2.85 26.19
CA VAL A 780 -24.22 -3.34 27.43
C VAL A 780 -25.45 -2.51 27.80
N GLU A 781 -25.42 -1.18 27.60
CA GLU A 781 -26.50 -0.28 28.04
C GLU A 781 -27.69 -0.22 27.05
N ASN A 782 -27.47 -0.37 25.73
CA ASN A 782 -28.55 -0.27 24.73
C ASN A 782 -29.35 -1.57 24.58
N ALA A 783 -30.65 -1.47 24.33
CA ALA A 783 -31.56 -2.59 24.13
C ALA A 783 -31.69 -3.01 22.67
N LEU A 784 -31.57 -2.06 21.74
CA LEU A 784 -31.65 -2.27 20.30
C LEU A 784 -30.48 -1.57 19.60
N MET A 785 -29.91 -2.21 18.61
CA MET A 785 -28.94 -1.59 17.67
C MET A 785 -29.54 -1.55 16.27
N VAL A 786 -29.53 -0.36 15.67
CA VAL A 786 -29.79 -0.16 14.24
C VAL A 786 -28.43 0.08 13.56
N THR A 787 -28.06 -0.79 12.64
CA THR A 787 -26.79 -0.71 11.89
C THR A 787 -26.98 -1.19 10.46
N ASP A 788 -25.92 -1.38 9.71
CA ASP A 788 -25.98 -1.83 8.31
C ASP A 788 -25.01 -3.01 8.03
N TYR A 789 -23.73 -2.71 7.76
CA TYR A 789 -22.70 -3.72 7.41
C TYR A 789 -21.64 -3.89 8.51
N SER A 790 -21.83 -3.27 9.65
CA SER A 790 -20.81 -3.16 10.70
C SER A 790 -20.58 -4.48 11.42
N SER A 791 -19.29 -4.83 11.63
CA SER A 791 -18.90 -5.98 12.45
C SER A 791 -19.23 -5.83 13.94
N VAL A 792 -19.56 -4.62 14.43
CA VAL A 792 -19.99 -4.40 15.82
C VAL A 792 -21.35 -5.06 16.10
N ALA A 793 -22.15 -5.34 15.06
CA ALA A 793 -23.39 -6.11 15.18
C ALA A 793 -23.17 -7.49 15.83
N PHE A 794 -22.02 -8.11 15.59
CA PHE A 794 -21.68 -9.40 16.17
C PHE A 794 -21.50 -9.32 17.69
N ASP A 795 -20.78 -8.29 18.19
CA ASP A 795 -20.62 -8.08 19.62
C ASP A 795 -21.99 -7.88 20.33
N PHE A 796 -22.91 -7.17 19.65
CA PHE A 796 -24.26 -6.92 20.17
C PHE A 796 -25.12 -8.19 20.15
N ALA A 797 -25.06 -8.95 19.05
CA ALA A 797 -25.77 -10.23 18.91
C ALA A 797 -25.28 -11.28 19.91
N TYR A 798 -23.99 -11.26 20.30
CA TYR A 798 -23.43 -12.15 21.31
C TYR A 798 -24.23 -12.11 22.64
N MET A 799 -24.73 -10.94 22.99
CA MET A 799 -25.60 -10.75 24.17
C MET A 799 -27.08 -11.10 23.93
N LYS A 800 -27.43 -11.62 22.75
CA LYS A 800 -28.83 -11.92 22.35
C LYS A 800 -29.73 -10.69 22.39
N LYS A 801 -29.24 -9.53 22.02
CA LYS A 801 -29.97 -8.27 21.93
C LYS A 801 -30.46 -8.00 20.51
N SER A 802 -31.60 -7.30 20.39
CA SER A 802 -32.23 -7.04 19.09
C SER A 802 -31.41 -6.17 18.17
N LEU A 803 -31.40 -6.53 16.89
CA LEU A 803 -30.72 -5.85 15.79
C LEU A 803 -31.68 -5.53 14.65
N VAL A 804 -31.45 -4.42 13.95
CA VAL A 804 -32.08 -4.08 12.66
C VAL A 804 -30.97 -3.67 11.71
N TYR A 805 -30.92 -4.29 10.53
CA TYR A 805 -29.94 -4.00 9.48
C TYR A 805 -30.56 -3.11 8.39
N ALA A 806 -30.14 -1.84 8.31
CA ALA A 806 -30.59 -0.85 7.32
C ALA A 806 -29.67 -0.84 6.10
N GLN A 807 -29.91 -1.71 5.12
CA GLN A 807 -29.07 -1.94 3.94
C GLN A 807 -29.64 -1.32 2.65
N PHE A 808 -30.13 -0.10 2.72
CA PHE A 808 -30.78 0.63 1.62
C PHE A 808 -29.88 0.96 0.44
N ASP A 809 -28.56 0.87 0.58
CA ASP A 809 -27.56 1.22 -0.43
C ASP A 809 -26.58 0.06 -0.74
N ARG A 810 -27.05 -1.18 -0.70
CA ARG A 810 -26.21 -2.40 -0.75
C ARG A 810 -25.28 -2.42 -1.97
N GLU A 811 -25.78 -2.17 -3.17
CA GLU A 811 -24.98 -2.19 -4.40
C GLU A 811 -23.87 -1.14 -4.33
N ALA A 812 -24.23 0.10 -4.02
CA ALA A 812 -23.28 1.21 -3.91
C ALA A 812 -22.25 1.00 -2.79
N PHE A 813 -22.62 0.29 -1.72
CA PHE A 813 -21.69 -0.04 -0.63
C PHE A 813 -20.59 -0.99 -1.10
N PHE A 814 -20.92 -2.11 -1.71
CA PHE A 814 -19.94 -3.10 -2.14
C PHE A 814 -19.09 -2.64 -3.33
N GLU A 815 -19.63 -1.86 -4.25
CA GLU A 815 -18.85 -1.23 -5.33
C GLU A 815 -17.77 -0.26 -4.80
N GLY A 816 -18.02 0.39 -3.67
CA GLY A 816 -17.12 1.37 -3.06
C GLY A 816 -16.11 0.81 -2.07
N GLN A 817 -16.23 -0.43 -1.61
CA GLN A 817 -15.36 -1.03 -0.58
C GLN A 817 -14.18 -1.82 -1.18
N THR A 818 -13.29 -2.25 -0.30
CA THR A 818 -12.07 -3.00 -0.64
C THR A 818 -12.14 -4.47 -0.18
N TYR A 819 -13.32 -4.95 0.18
CA TYR A 819 -13.54 -6.31 0.70
C TYR A 819 -14.38 -7.11 -0.28
N ASP A 820 -14.00 -8.35 -0.50
CA ASP A 820 -14.84 -9.32 -1.20
C ASP A 820 -15.88 -9.89 -0.22
N GLU A 821 -17.06 -10.23 -0.73
CA GLU A 821 -18.09 -10.89 0.09
C GLU A 821 -17.52 -12.21 0.62
N GLY A 822 -17.66 -12.43 1.93
CA GLY A 822 -17.22 -13.65 2.60
C GLY A 822 -18.35 -14.66 2.81
N TYR A 823 -18.24 -15.42 3.90
CA TYR A 823 -19.16 -16.52 4.19
C TYR A 823 -20.51 -16.06 4.77
N PHE A 824 -20.61 -14.83 5.30
CA PHE A 824 -21.77 -14.38 6.08
C PHE A 824 -22.85 -13.74 5.18
N ASN A 825 -24.04 -14.33 5.19
CA ASN A 825 -25.21 -13.78 4.52
C ASN A 825 -26.16 -13.17 5.54
N TYR A 826 -26.48 -11.88 5.40
CA TYR A 826 -27.32 -11.16 6.35
C TYR A 826 -28.76 -11.71 6.42
N GLU A 827 -29.32 -12.22 5.32
CA GLU A 827 -30.70 -12.75 5.29
C GLU A 827 -30.81 -14.10 6.01
N THR A 828 -29.86 -15.01 5.78
CA THR A 828 -29.89 -16.36 6.34
C THR A 828 -29.20 -16.47 7.70
N ASP A 829 -28.09 -15.72 7.90
CA ASP A 829 -27.23 -15.82 9.07
C ASP A 829 -27.37 -14.63 10.01
N GLY A 830 -27.96 -13.51 9.52
CA GLY A 830 -28.14 -12.27 10.28
C GLY A 830 -29.00 -12.47 11.56
N PHE A 831 -28.80 -11.62 12.54
CA PHE A 831 -29.38 -11.69 13.87
C PHE A 831 -30.53 -10.72 14.09
N GLY A 832 -31.10 -10.20 13.00
CA GLY A 832 -32.22 -9.28 12.96
C GLY A 832 -32.74 -9.09 11.54
N PRO A 833 -33.87 -8.39 11.34
CA PRO A 833 -34.42 -8.13 10.01
C PRO A 833 -33.45 -7.28 9.17
N VAL A 834 -33.33 -7.61 7.88
CA VAL A 834 -32.61 -6.86 6.87
C VAL A 834 -33.60 -6.00 6.08
N CYS A 835 -33.40 -4.69 6.11
CA CYS A 835 -34.29 -3.70 5.49
C CYS A 835 -33.56 -3.00 4.32
N TYR A 836 -34.15 -3.09 3.14
CA TYR A 836 -33.56 -2.52 1.92
C TYR A 836 -34.13 -1.16 1.53
N ASP A 837 -35.10 -0.65 2.31
CA ASP A 837 -35.70 0.64 2.11
C ASP A 837 -36.03 1.35 3.43
N TYR A 838 -36.44 2.60 3.32
CA TYR A 838 -36.73 3.44 4.45
C TYR A 838 -37.92 2.96 5.29
N GLU A 839 -39.01 2.61 4.63
CA GLU A 839 -40.28 2.26 5.31
C GLU A 839 -40.16 0.95 6.07
N THR A 840 -39.52 -0.07 5.47
CA THR A 840 -39.26 -1.33 6.14
C THR A 840 -38.30 -1.17 7.33
N THR A 841 -37.35 -0.23 7.25
CA THR A 841 -36.41 0.08 8.37
C THR A 841 -37.19 0.69 9.55
N VAL A 842 -37.98 1.73 9.33
CA VAL A 842 -38.79 2.39 10.37
C VAL A 842 -39.75 1.38 11.01
N GLN A 843 -40.48 0.61 10.19
CA GLN A 843 -41.42 -0.37 10.70
C GLN A 843 -40.72 -1.45 11.56
N SER A 844 -39.57 -1.96 11.13
CA SER A 844 -38.82 -2.96 11.88
C SER A 844 -38.33 -2.47 13.24
N ILE A 845 -37.96 -1.19 13.34
CA ILE A 845 -37.57 -0.57 14.62
C ILE A 845 -38.80 -0.44 15.52
N ILE A 846 -39.92 0.07 15.01
CA ILE A 846 -41.18 0.18 15.74
C ILE A 846 -41.64 -1.19 16.26
N ASP A 847 -41.60 -2.23 15.43
CA ASP A 847 -41.97 -3.58 15.82
C ASP A 847 -41.01 -4.15 16.89
N ALA A 848 -39.73 -3.82 16.86
CA ALA A 848 -38.80 -4.18 17.92
C ALA A 848 -39.13 -3.47 19.24
N ILE A 849 -39.44 -2.16 19.21
CA ILE A 849 -39.83 -1.40 20.41
C ILE A 849 -41.10 -1.96 21.02
N LYS A 850 -42.12 -2.27 20.21
CA LYS A 850 -43.39 -2.88 20.68
C LYS A 850 -43.23 -4.25 21.34
N ARG A 851 -42.13 -4.96 21.01
CA ARG A 851 -41.75 -6.21 21.70
C ARG A 851 -40.74 -5.99 22.84
N ASP A 852 -40.67 -4.77 23.37
CA ASP A 852 -39.70 -4.36 24.40
C ASP A 852 -38.24 -4.68 24.03
N CYS A 853 -37.94 -4.61 22.75
CA CYS A 853 -36.62 -4.91 22.14
C CYS A 853 -36.10 -6.32 22.46
N GLU A 854 -36.99 -7.29 22.77
CA GLU A 854 -36.56 -8.69 22.90
C GLU A 854 -36.19 -9.29 21.53
N MET A 855 -35.08 -9.99 21.48
CA MET A 855 -34.68 -10.75 20.30
C MET A 855 -35.65 -11.91 20.08
N SER A 856 -36.13 -12.09 18.85
CA SER A 856 -37.06 -13.22 18.55
C SER A 856 -36.32 -14.55 18.67
N GLU A 857 -37.09 -15.63 18.90
CA GLU A 857 -36.59 -17.00 19.07
C GLU A 857 -35.81 -17.49 17.83
N GLU A 858 -36.19 -17.04 16.65
CA GLU A 858 -35.49 -17.35 15.42
C GLU A 858 -34.05 -16.82 15.48
N TYR A 859 -33.87 -15.54 15.80
CA TYR A 859 -32.55 -14.93 15.89
C TYR A 859 -31.72 -15.40 17.08
N LYS A 860 -32.35 -15.73 18.20
CA LYS A 860 -31.66 -16.40 19.33
C LYS A 860 -31.07 -17.75 18.91
N LYS A 861 -31.82 -18.57 18.14
CA LYS A 861 -31.31 -19.83 17.58
C LYS A 861 -30.15 -19.60 16.60
N ARG A 862 -30.21 -18.55 15.75
CA ARG A 862 -29.11 -18.20 14.86
C ARG A 862 -27.86 -17.84 15.66
N VAL A 863 -27.95 -17.07 16.74
CA VAL A 863 -26.84 -16.74 17.64
C VAL A 863 -26.24 -18.01 18.25
N ASP A 864 -27.06 -18.92 18.80
CA ASP A 864 -26.60 -20.17 19.45
C ASP A 864 -25.90 -21.12 18.45
N ASN A 865 -26.36 -21.13 17.19
CA ASN A 865 -25.72 -21.92 16.13
C ASN A 865 -24.42 -21.31 15.65
N PHE A 866 -24.34 -19.97 15.61
CA PHE A 866 -23.23 -19.21 15.03
C PHE A 866 -22.01 -19.19 15.96
N TYR A 867 -22.18 -18.76 17.22
CA TYR A 867 -21.08 -18.68 18.19
C TYR A 867 -20.69 -20.06 18.73
N TYR A 868 -19.43 -20.17 19.13
CA TYR A 868 -18.94 -21.37 19.81
C TYR A 868 -19.59 -21.53 21.17
N LYS A 869 -19.54 -20.46 21.96
CA LYS A 869 -20.18 -20.33 23.30
C LYS A 869 -20.52 -18.87 23.54
N THR A 870 -21.56 -18.63 24.28
CA THR A 870 -21.99 -17.29 24.73
C THR A 870 -21.88 -17.22 26.28
N ASP A 871 -20.64 -17.39 26.78
CA ASP A 871 -20.29 -17.35 28.21
C ASP A 871 -19.22 -16.28 28.49
N THR A 872 -18.67 -16.21 29.70
CA THR A 872 -17.66 -15.23 30.13
C THR A 872 -16.28 -15.85 30.41
N ASP A 873 -15.98 -17.02 29.80
CA ASP A 873 -14.71 -17.73 29.96
C ASP A 873 -13.79 -17.60 28.73
N ASN A 874 -13.99 -16.58 27.89
CA ASN A 874 -13.25 -16.41 26.65
C ASN A 874 -11.76 -16.11 26.91
N CYS A 875 -11.44 -15.24 27.85
CA CYS A 875 -10.05 -14.95 28.26
C CYS A 875 -9.32 -16.22 28.72
N LYS A 876 -10.00 -17.06 29.47
CA LYS A 876 -9.45 -18.33 29.97
C LYS A 876 -9.10 -19.26 28.81
N ARG A 877 -10.04 -19.47 27.88
CA ARG A 877 -9.82 -20.33 26.71
C ARG A 877 -8.69 -19.80 25.81
N VAL A 878 -8.61 -18.49 25.62
CA VAL A 878 -7.50 -17.87 24.86
C VAL A 878 -6.16 -18.09 25.58
N TYR A 879 -6.12 -17.91 26.90
CA TYR A 879 -4.90 -18.17 27.69
C TYR A 879 -4.46 -19.64 27.57
N GLU A 880 -5.37 -20.59 27.71
CA GLU A 880 -5.10 -22.03 27.55
C GLU A 880 -4.58 -22.34 26.13
N ALA A 881 -5.18 -21.73 25.09
CA ALA A 881 -4.72 -21.89 23.71
C ALA A 881 -3.30 -21.32 23.48
N ILE A 882 -2.95 -20.20 24.13
CA ILE A 882 -1.60 -19.64 24.07
C ILE A 882 -0.58 -20.57 24.73
N LEU A 883 -0.90 -21.17 25.88
CA LEU A 883 -0.04 -22.15 26.55
C LEU A 883 0.17 -23.42 25.70
N ALA A 884 -0.87 -23.87 24.98
CA ALA A 884 -0.79 -25.04 24.11
C ALA A 884 0.21 -24.87 22.94
N ILE A 885 0.50 -23.64 22.50
CA ILE A 885 1.55 -23.40 21.47
C ILE A 885 2.92 -23.93 21.96
N ASP A 886 3.26 -23.71 23.21
CA ASP A 886 4.55 -24.12 23.76
C ASP A 886 4.62 -25.64 23.93
N GLN A 887 3.51 -26.28 24.39
CA GLN A 887 3.43 -27.73 24.55
C GLN A 887 3.61 -28.46 23.19
N ASN A 888 2.99 -27.95 22.14
CA ASN A 888 3.13 -28.52 20.79
C ASN A 888 4.55 -28.37 20.18
N LYS A 889 5.37 -27.46 20.70
CA LYS A 889 6.78 -27.32 20.29
C LYS A 889 7.71 -28.26 21.04
N GLU A 890 7.34 -28.66 22.26
CA GLU A 890 8.12 -29.58 23.11
C GLU A 890 7.81 -31.04 22.78
N ALA A 891 6.62 -31.34 22.29
CA ALA A 891 6.21 -32.65 21.74
C ALA A 891 6.70 -32.82 20.28
#